data_2c114dcd2685651b24aa6a3b86cdf06d
#
_entry.id   2c114dcd2685651b24aa6a3b86cdf06d
#
_cell.length_a   1.000
_cell.length_b   1.000
_cell.length_c   1.000
_cell.angle_alpha   90.00
_cell.angle_beta   90.00
_cell.angle_gamma   90.00
#
_symmetry.space_group_name_H-M   'P 1'
#
loop_
_entity.id
_entity.type
_entity.pdbx_description
1 polymer ?
#
loop_
_entity_poly.entity_id
_entity_poly.type
_entity_poly.pdbx_seq_one_letter_code
_entity_poly.pdbx_strand_id
1 'polypeptide(L)'
;MTSTVKRRDSRRKKSIFSFGDEDDDDDQHGFVLEPLSKQVVDRAAFTAPEFDPDRFLSSRRHLGLERLKVELNSHLKFLKAELVELINRDYQDFINLSTNLKGVDKAIDQVKRPLRRMESQVQDVRGHCQQTIDRLEEQLAYRGKLREQKTCLKLLLNIHESVTKVEDLLGINRDDTAAGAVVVDDTDPALTEEGLGKQIDRVAIEFNQMQHLVGRGKDLPFMKENEWRITRIKNTLQNKLSKTLTDALHEMQPGQTTSSTKQSLVQCLRTYALIDQTQVAEWLIREQFVRPFVANTVNKKALSGRHNGHAVDQLTAMYNKLLSFATTSLQPILEITQKTLKGTSYEVLVNSFWVEVVERINAECSSIYAPGQTNIFHKNYSATVSFISGIEALCSNKKSLLYLRSHQRYAEFMKRWQLPVYFQLRFREIVNGVEDLLNDPKASIATDDLNKPGDKGLALAATRAVSNAIEQCWSDHVFLYGLSHRFWKLTLQLLRRYNLWASNVLQHLLETSAGTDKSNNNQGADSSNKSDAKQNDETGVLLRLVILSHDVEGLIHESKDYATKIIIPKLPNSVQQDLPLIRESMDGILQELERSTATEIQHRIIHVISQRCIESLELVTGIIKQYRHTNRQPPTEPSSLIPSLFNPYTTFVKQNAAWIDEEKSVAWGYMIADAVITRYTAVMTEQLTKMRKMEDSLKRLKKGKKSSRMTSSGGQSGGMTDEDKIQLQFLLDVRQLKHELTAMKIDTEKFKPYRKLYEVVKPFEQLVGNTLL
;
A
#
# COMPACT_ATOMS: atom_id res chain seq x y z
N MET A 1 11.16 35.74 47.24
CA MET A 1 12.59 35.55 47.46
C MET A 1 12.92 34.11 47.22
N THR A 2 13.58 33.88 46.17
CA THR A 2 14.01 32.63 45.54
C THR A 2 15.13 31.97 46.33
N SER A 3 15.04 30.70 46.63
CA SER A 3 16.17 29.90 47.05
C SER A 3 16.13 28.55 46.33
N THR A 4 16.90 28.48 45.30
CA THR A 4 17.27 27.30 44.51
C THR A 4 18.22 26.42 45.31
N VAL A 5 17.79 25.19 45.63
CA VAL A 5 18.71 24.16 46.15
C VAL A 5 19.12 23.25 45.00
N LYS A 6 20.41 23.37 44.64
CA LYS A 6 21.09 22.45 43.73
C LYS A 6 21.18 21.05 44.37
N ARG A 7 20.62 20.05 43.76
CA ARG A 7 20.89 18.63 44.03
C ARG A 7 22.20 18.24 43.33
N ARG A 8 23.15 17.79 44.12
CA ARG A 8 24.40 17.15 43.68
C ARG A 8 24.08 15.71 43.22
N ASP A 9 24.52 15.42 42.03
CA ASP A 9 24.54 14.05 41.45
C ASP A 9 25.49 13.17 42.27
N SER A 10 24.94 12.12 42.87
CA SER A 10 25.75 11.01 43.38
C SER A 10 25.87 9.96 42.28
N ARG A 11 27.06 9.80 41.74
CA ARG A 11 27.46 8.70 40.85
C ARG A 11 27.17 7.35 41.52
N ARG A 12 26.15 6.65 41.05
CA ARG A 12 25.96 5.24 41.34
C ARG A 12 26.92 4.42 40.47
N LYS A 13 27.78 3.67 41.11
CA LYS A 13 28.58 2.61 40.51
C LYS A 13 27.63 1.56 39.93
N LYS A 14 27.75 1.26 38.65
CA LYS A 14 27.04 0.15 38.02
C LYS A 14 27.56 -1.16 38.56
N SER A 15 26.70 -1.94 39.14
CA SER A 15 26.87 -3.36 39.44
C SER A 15 26.89 -4.13 38.14
N ILE A 16 27.90 -4.95 37.96
CA ILE A 16 28.05 -5.89 36.84
C ILE A 16 27.30 -7.15 37.23
N PHE A 17 26.02 -7.18 37.02
CA PHE A 17 25.20 -8.42 36.86
C PHE A 17 23.78 -7.99 36.51
N SER A 18 23.48 -8.03 35.24
CA SER A 18 22.12 -8.07 34.75
C SER A 18 22.03 -9.20 33.76
N PHE A 19 21.33 -10.23 34.15
CA PHE A 19 20.80 -11.23 33.23
C PHE A 19 19.76 -10.50 32.36
N GLY A 20 19.95 -10.52 31.07
CA GLY A 20 19.01 -10.05 30.09
C GLY A 20 18.06 -11.16 29.75
N ASP A 21 16.79 -10.80 29.73
CA ASP A 21 15.76 -11.57 29.09
C ASP A 21 15.90 -11.43 27.58
N GLU A 22 15.73 -12.54 26.93
CA GLU A 22 15.57 -12.72 25.50
C GLU A 22 14.21 -12.16 25.08
N ASP A 23 14.18 -11.45 23.98
CA ASP A 23 13.02 -11.47 23.09
C ASP A 23 13.46 -11.24 21.65
N ASP A 24 13.20 -12.25 20.89
CA ASP A 24 12.85 -12.38 19.47
C ASP A 24 12.93 -11.10 18.60
N ASP A 25 13.68 -11.16 17.50
CA ASP A 25 13.03 -11.24 16.19
C ASP A 25 14.00 -10.97 15.04
N ASP A 26 13.79 -11.76 14.07
CA ASP A 26 13.87 -11.49 12.63
C ASP A 26 15.15 -11.86 11.86
N ASP A 27 14.92 -12.99 11.22
CA ASP A 27 15.45 -13.43 9.94
C ASP A 27 15.69 -12.27 8.94
N GLN A 28 16.96 -12.02 8.69
CA GLN A 28 17.37 -11.50 7.38
C GLN A 28 18.52 -12.33 6.86
N HIS A 29 18.19 -13.35 6.09
CA HIS A 29 19.12 -13.98 5.17
C HIS A 29 19.51 -13.00 4.06
N GLY A 30 20.43 -12.11 4.39
CA GLY A 30 21.23 -11.42 3.41
C GLY A 30 22.49 -12.22 3.16
N PHE A 31 22.64 -12.80 1.97
CA PHE A 31 23.92 -13.33 1.50
C PHE A 31 24.91 -12.16 1.42
N VAL A 32 25.65 -11.94 2.49
CA VAL A 32 26.83 -11.11 2.47
C VAL A 32 27.98 -12.05 2.06
N LEU A 33 28.50 -11.84 0.87
CA LEU A 33 29.79 -12.38 0.46
C LEU A 33 30.84 -11.85 1.40
N GLU A 34 31.30 -12.67 2.33
CA GLU A 34 32.44 -12.37 3.17
C GLU A 34 33.67 -12.12 2.29
N PRO A 35 34.44 -11.07 2.55
CA PRO A 35 35.69 -10.87 1.85
C PRO A 35 36.62 -12.03 2.19
N LEU A 36 37.20 -12.63 1.18
CA LEU A 36 38.19 -13.69 1.26
C LEU A 36 39.31 -13.30 2.24
N SER A 37 39.19 -13.70 3.49
CA SER A 37 40.28 -13.60 4.44
C SER A 37 41.36 -14.58 4.04
N LYS A 38 42.60 -14.14 4.00
CA LYS A 38 43.77 -14.97 3.65
C LYS A 38 44.08 -16.07 4.67
N GLN A 39 43.31 -16.17 5.74
CA GLN A 39 43.45 -17.21 6.74
C GLN A 39 42.35 -18.27 6.56
N VAL A 40 42.75 -19.46 6.19
CA VAL A 40 41.84 -20.59 5.94
C VAL A 40 41.22 -21.15 7.24
N VAL A 41 41.86 -20.89 8.38
CA VAL A 41 41.38 -21.30 9.71
C VAL A 41 41.31 -20.09 10.63
N ASP A 42 40.12 -19.67 10.99
CA ASP A 42 39.87 -18.57 11.90
C ASP A 42 39.69 -19.07 13.34
N ARG A 43 40.33 -18.38 14.29
CA ARG A 43 40.26 -18.67 15.73
C ARG A 43 38.83 -18.63 16.28
N ALA A 44 38.00 -17.68 15.75
CA ALA A 44 36.63 -17.52 16.17
C ALA A 44 35.74 -18.72 15.89
N ALA A 45 36.09 -19.54 14.89
CA ALA A 45 35.33 -20.75 14.55
C ALA A 45 35.43 -21.85 15.62
N PHE A 46 36.50 -21.87 16.46
CA PHE A 46 36.71 -22.85 17.53
C PHE A 46 36.31 -22.35 18.93
N THR A 47 35.95 -21.08 19.07
CA THR A 47 35.51 -20.51 20.35
C THR A 47 34.01 -20.46 20.50
N ALA A 48 33.25 -20.90 19.49
CA ALA A 48 31.81 -21.01 19.56
C ALA A 48 31.35 -22.01 20.62
N PRO A 49 30.31 -21.75 21.40
CA PRO A 49 29.84 -22.63 22.50
C PRO A 49 29.36 -24.00 22.02
N GLU A 50 29.00 -24.15 20.76
CA GLU A 50 28.63 -25.42 20.12
C GLU A 50 29.44 -25.58 18.82
N PHE A 51 30.66 -26.15 18.95
CA PHE A 51 31.48 -26.46 17.78
C PHE A 51 31.13 -27.85 17.23
N ASP A 52 30.59 -27.88 16.02
CA ASP A 52 30.31 -29.11 15.27
C ASP A 52 31.42 -29.37 14.24
N PRO A 53 32.25 -30.39 14.41
CA PRO A 53 33.35 -30.73 13.51
C PRO A 53 32.87 -31.09 12.09
N ASP A 54 31.72 -31.75 11.97
CA ASP A 54 31.22 -32.21 10.68
C ASP A 54 30.70 -31.01 9.84
N ARG A 55 30.07 -30.05 10.47
CA ARG A 55 29.62 -28.80 9.84
C ARG A 55 30.81 -27.91 9.44
N PHE A 56 31.86 -27.90 10.27
CA PHE A 56 33.10 -27.17 9.96
C PHE A 56 33.81 -27.78 8.75
N LEU A 57 33.90 -29.09 8.66
CA LEU A 57 34.52 -29.81 7.54
C LEU A 57 33.69 -29.69 6.26
N SER A 58 32.36 -29.76 6.36
CA SER A 58 31.48 -29.68 5.20
C SER A 58 31.52 -28.29 4.52
N SER A 59 31.59 -27.23 5.33
CA SER A 59 31.67 -25.85 4.83
C SER A 59 32.98 -25.52 4.11
N ARG A 60 34.06 -26.29 4.39
CA ARG A 60 35.41 -26.05 3.83
C ARG A 60 35.91 -27.16 2.90
N ARG A 61 35.01 -28.01 2.46
CA ARG A 61 35.30 -29.14 1.56
C ARG A 61 35.98 -28.75 0.23
N HIS A 62 35.75 -27.49 -0.20
CA HIS A 62 36.35 -26.94 -1.41
C HIS A 62 37.85 -26.67 -1.34
N LEU A 63 38.46 -26.69 -0.14
CA LEU A 63 39.88 -26.37 0.05
C LEU A 63 40.83 -27.61 -0.03
N GLY A 64 40.26 -28.80 -0.13
CA GLY A 64 41.05 -30.04 -0.13
C GLY A 64 41.54 -30.50 1.25
N LEU A 65 41.36 -31.77 1.56
CA LEU A 65 41.64 -32.34 2.90
C LEU A 65 43.09 -32.18 3.35
N GLU A 66 44.06 -32.33 2.46
CA GLU A 66 45.49 -32.21 2.78
C GLU A 66 45.86 -30.76 3.18
N ARG A 67 45.32 -29.80 2.51
CA ARG A 67 45.61 -28.39 2.80
C ARG A 67 44.97 -27.93 4.13
N LEU A 68 43.75 -28.40 4.39
CA LEU A 68 43.06 -28.14 5.63
C LEU A 68 43.76 -28.77 6.83
N LYS A 69 44.28 -29.99 6.65
CA LYS A 69 45.07 -30.73 7.66
C LYS A 69 46.36 -30.00 8.01
N VAL A 70 47.08 -29.50 7.03
CA VAL A 70 48.31 -28.74 7.25
C VAL A 70 48.03 -27.45 8.03
N GLU A 71 46.98 -26.75 7.70
CA GLU A 71 46.61 -25.51 8.38
C GLU A 71 46.08 -25.72 9.79
N LEU A 72 45.27 -26.75 10.02
CA LEU A 72 44.84 -27.13 11.36
C LEU A 72 46.03 -27.58 12.25
N ASN A 73 47.01 -28.28 11.69
CA ASN A 73 48.21 -28.64 12.43
C ASN A 73 49.09 -27.42 12.78
N SER A 74 49.17 -26.43 11.89
CA SER A 74 49.88 -25.19 12.17
C SER A 74 49.16 -24.35 13.24
N HIS A 75 47.83 -24.30 13.21
CA HIS A 75 47.04 -23.64 14.24
C HIS A 75 47.17 -24.35 15.61
N LEU A 76 47.18 -25.66 15.64
CA LEU A 76 47.38 -26.47 16.86
C LEU A 76 48.77 -26.23 17.44
N LYS A 77 49.81 -26.09 16.61
CA LYS A 77 51.18 -25.75 17.08
C LYS A 77 51.22 -24.35 17.69
N PHE A 78 50.52 -23.39 17.07
CA PHE A 78 50.43 -22.02 17.59
C PHE A 78 49.73 -22.00 18.94
N LEU A 79 48.58 -22.65 19.11
CA LEU A 79 47.86 -22.75 20.38
C LEU A 79 48.67 -23.41 21.48
N LYS A 80 49.47 -24.46 21.16
CA LYS A 80 50.38 -25.09 22.13
C LYS A 80 51.50 -24.15 22.58
N ALA A 81 52.03 -23.33 21.68
CA ALA A 81 53.04 -22.35 22.03
C ALA A 81 52.47 -21.23 22.93
N GLU A 82 51.27 -20.74 22.61
CA GLU A 82 50.59 -19.73 23.42
C GLU A 82 50.21 -20.25 24.82
N LEU A 83 49.84 -21.53 24.95
CA LEU A 83 49.57 -22.17 26.23
C LEU A 83 50.82 -22.29 27.10
N VAL A 84 51.98 -22.65 26.51
CA VAL A 84 53.27 -22.74 27.24
C VAL A 84 53.73 -21.34 27.70
N GLU A 85 53.53 -20.32 26.90
CA GLU A 85 53.86 -18.94 27.26
C GLU A 85 53.00 -18.45 28.41
N LEU A 86 51.69 -18.75 28.40
CA LEU A 86 50.78 -18.41 29.48
C LEU A 86 51.17 -19.09 30.79
N ILE A 87 51.48 -20.40 30.76
CA ILE A 87 51.93 -21.15 31.93
C ILE A 87 53.23 -20.59 32.50
N ASN A 88 54.18 -20.22 31.66
CA ASN A 88 55.45 -19.64 32.12
C ASN A 88 55.27 -18.28 32.78
N ARG A 89 54.36 -17.45 32.31
CA ARG A 89 54.01 -16.15 32.89
C ARG A 89 53.36 -16.32 34.28
N ASP A 90 52.39 -17.22 34.38
CA ASP A 90 51.67 -17.46 35.63
C ASP A 90 52.61 -18.09 36.71
N TYR A 91 53.58 -18.92 36.29
CA TYR A 91 54.58 -19.47 37.18
C TYR A 91 55.58 -18.40 37.72
N GLN A 92 55.92 -17.42 36.89
CA GLN A 92 56.79 -16.31 37.30
C GLN A 92 56.06 -15.39 38.31
N ASP A 93 54.79 -15.16 38.11
CA ASP A 93 53.94 -14.34 39.00
C ASP A 93 53.73 -15.04 40.36
N PHE A 94 53.62 -16.38 40.35
CA PHE A 94 53.53 -17.18 41.59
C PHE A 94 54.83 -17.15 42.46
N ILE A 95 55.97 -17.17 41.82
CA ILE A 95 57.29 -17.06 42.53
C ILE A 95 57.42 -15.63 43.15
N ASN A 96 57.05 -14.58 42.42
CA ASN A 96 57.12 -13.22 42.90
C ASN A 96 56.16 -12.96 44.08
N LEU A 97 54.97 -13.58 44.06
CA LEU A 97 54.01 -13.53 45.15
C LEU A 97 54.51 -14.22 46.43
N SER A 98 55.16 -15.35 46.28
CA SER A 98 55.71 -16.13 47.42
C SER A 98 56.88 -15.42 48.16
N THR A 99 57.71 -14.68 47.46
CA THR A 99 58.84 -13.96 48.06
C THR A 99 58.44 -12.69 48.79
N ASN A 100 57.35 -12.03 48.36
CA ASN A 100 56.87 -10.79 48.97
C ASN A 100 56.05 -11.01 50.26
N LEU A 101 55.61 -12.26 50.54
CA LEU A 101 54.81 -12.61 51.71
C LEU A 101 55.64 -12.88 53.00
N LYS A 102 56.96 -12.99 52.93
CA LYS A 102 57.81 -13.33 54.06
C LYS A 102 58.08 -12.09 54.95
N GLY A 103 57.29 -11.87 55.95
CA GLY A 103 57.48 -10.81 56.95
C GLY A 103 56.27 -9.89 57.17
N VAL A 104 55.24 -10.02 56.39
CA VAL A 104 54.03 -9.14 56.46
C VAL A 104 53.19 -9.47 57.71
N ASP A 105 53.18 -10.70 58.20
CA ASP A 105 52.35 -11.11 59.36
C ASP A 105 52.69 -10.34 60.63
N LYS A 106 53.93 -10.08 60.89
CA LYS A 106 54.36 -9.34 62.10
C LYS A 106 54.01 -7.84 62.03
N ALA A 107 54.09 -7.25 60.88
CA ALA A 107 53.69 -5.84 60.64
C ALA A 107 52.17 -5.62 60.73
N ILE A 108 51.42 -6.60 60.24
CA ILE A 108 49.95 -6.58 60.31
C ILE A 108 49.48 -6.64 61.77
N ASP A 109 50.09 -7.47 62.61
CA ASP A 109 49.64 -7.60 64.01
C ASP A 109 49.98 -6.33 64.85
N GLN A 110 51.01 -5.60 64.55
CA GLN A 110 51.34 -4.34 65.22
C GLN A 110 50.35 -3.22 64.92
N VAL A 111 49.76 -3.22 63.72
CA VAL A 111 48.74 -2.23 63.33
C VAL A 111 47.34 -2.68 63.75
N LYS A 112 47.13 -3.97 63.89
CA LYS A 112 45.79 -4.55 64.20
C LYS A 112 45.32 -4.27 65.64
N ARG A 113 46.24 -4.19 66.61
CA ARG A 113 45.91 -3.94 68.00
C ARG A 113 45.37 -2.52 68.29
N PRO A 114 45.98 -1.43 67.84
CA PRO A 114 45.43 -0.09 68.02
C PRO A 114 44.16 0.10 67.18
N LEU A 115 44.08 -0.54 65.98
CA LEU A 115 42.86 -0.47 65.13
C LEU A 115 41.66 -1.07 65.81
N ARG A 116 41.81 -2.24 66.48
CA ARG A 116 40.71 -2.88 67.24
C ARG A 116 40.25 -2.05 68.43
N ARG A 117 41.16 -1.29 69.11
CA ARG A 117 40.75 -0.35 70.19
C ARG A 117 39.99 0.85 69.64
N MET A 118 40.40 1.39 68.55
CA MET A 118 39.66 2.47 67.86
C MET A 118 38.31 1.99 67.35
N GLU A 119 38.25 0.78 66.77
CA GLU A 119 37.03 0.15 66.30
C GLU A 119 35.99 -0.03 67.47
N SER A 120 36.46 -0.54 68.67
CA SER A 120 35.61 -0.65 69.82
C SER A 120 35.10 0.72 70.29
N GLN A 121 35.97 1.74 70.41
CA GLN A 121 35.54 3.10 70.81
C GLN A 121 34.57 3.73 69.81
N VAL A 122 34.76 3.52 68.50
CA VAL A 122 33.83 3.98 67.49
C VAL A 122 32.50 3.23 67.59
N GLN A 123 32.56 1.92 67.91
CA GLN A 123 31.37 1.11 68.08
C GLN A 123 30.53 1.55 69.28
N ASP A 124 31.22 1.91 70.43
CA ASP A 124 30.52 2.41 71.64
C ASP A 124 29.90 3.80 71.37
N VAL A 125 30.62 4.71 70.73
CA VAL A 125 30.07 6.02 70.32
C VAL A 125 28.89 5.85 69.34
N ARG A 126 29.05 4.94 68.38
CA ARG A 126 27.95 4.60 67.44
C ARG A 126 26.72 4.07 68.16
N GLY A 127 26.91 3.20 69.19
CA GLY A 127 25.82 2.67 70.02
C GLY A 127 25.09 3.76 70.79
N HIS A 128 25.80 4.72 71.41
CA HIS A 128 25.19 5.87 72.06
C HIS A 128 24.46 6.82 71.11
N CYS A 129 25.05 7.06 69.91
CA CYS A 129 24.40 7.85 68.89
C CYS A 129 23.14 7.17 68.41
N GLN A 130 23.17 5.84 68.17
CA GLN A 130 22.01 5.10 67.76
C GLN A 130 20.87 5.14 68.79
N GLN A 131 21.18 4.96 70.06
CA GLN A 131 20.17 5.08 71.15
C GLN A 131 19.51 6.46 71.21
N THR A 132 20.32 7.53 70.96
CA THR A 132 19.73 8.89 70.90
C THR A 132 18.89 9.10 69.64
N ILE A 133 19.28 8.54 68.53
CA ILE A 133 18.50 8.55 67.29
C ILE A 133 17.15 7.82 67.51
N ASP A 134 17.19 6.61 68.04
CA ASP A 134 16.00 5.80 68.30
C ASP A 134 15.00 6.54 69.22
N ARG A 135 15.48 7.20 70.31
CA ARG A 135 14.63 8.04 71.19
C ARG A 135 14.04 9.24 70.45
N LEU A 136 14.81 9.88 69.58
CA LEU A 136 14.31 10.99 68.77
C LEU A 136 13.27 10.51 67.74
N GLU A 137 13.49 9.35 67.13
CA GLU A 137 12.56 8.76 66.17
C GLU A 137 11.25 8.40 66.87
N GLU A 138 11.28 7.79 68.10
CA GLU A 138 10.09 7.54 68.90
C GLU A 138 9.31 8.81 69.20
N GLN A 139 10.01 9.88 69.61
CA GLN A 139 9.36 11.15 69.91
C GLN A 139 8.77 11.81 68.68
N LEU A 140 9.51 11.71 67.53
CA LEU A 140 9.00 12.22 66.26
C LEU A 140 7.78 11.42 65.79
N ALA A 141 7.80 10.09 65.92
CA ALA A 141 6.67 9.23 65.59
C ALA A 141 5.44 9.55 66.49
N TYR A 142 5.66 9.78 67.80
CA TYR A 142 4.56 10.19 68.69
C TYR A 142 3.97 11.55 68.29
N ARG A 143 4.83 12.54 68.03
CA ARG A 143 4.41 13.86 67.50
C ARG A 143 3.71 13.76 66.16
N GLY A 144 4.17 12.83 65.31
CA GLY A 144 3.53 12.50 64.04
C GLY A 144 2.09 12.04 64.25
N LYS A 145 1.87 11.03 65.10
CA LYS A 145 0.53 10.51 65.45
C LYS A 145 -0.39 11.59 65.99
N LEU A 146 0.09 12.45 66.92
CA LEU A 146 -0.70 13.57 67.46
C LEU A 146 -1.10 14.60 66.38
N ARG A 147 -0.20 14.89 65.43
CA ARG A 147 -0.52 15.77 64.29
C ARG A 147 -1.57 15.14 63.38
N GLU A 148 -1.42 13.85 63.07
CA GLU A 148 -2.41 13.09 62.29
C GLU A 148 -3.78 13.08 62.94
N GLN A 149 -3.86 12.80 64.26
CA GLN A 149 -5.11 12.87 65.01
C GLN A 149 -5.73 14.26 64.98
N LYS A 150 -4.91 15.32 65.18
CA LYS A 150 -5.39 16.71 65.10
C LYS A 150 -5.90 17.07 63.69
N THR A 151 -5.21 16.63 62.65
CA THR A 151 -5.66 16.87 61.26
C THR A 151 -6.94 16.10 60.93
N CYS A 152 -7.05 14.88 61.46
CA CYS A 152 -8.25 14.07 61.34
C CYS A 152 -9.46 14.72 62.01
N LEU A 153 -9.32 15.19 63.29
CA LEU A 153 -10.39 15.87 64.00
C LEU A 153 -10.83 17.17 63.33
N LYS A 154 -9.87 17.96 62.79
CA LYS A 154 -10.21 19.15 62.00
C LYS A 154 -10.96 18.80 60.71
N LEU A 155 -10.56 17.71 60.04
CA LEU A 155 -11.25 17.24 58.85
C LEU A 155 -12.71 16.85 59.19
N LEU A 156 -12.94 16.10 60.29
CA LEU A 156 -14.27 15.69 60.71
C LEU A 156 -15.17 16.90 61.03
N LEU A 157 -14.63 17.89 61.74
CA LEU A 157 -15.37 19.13 62.03
C LEU A 157 -15.77 19.88 60.78
N ASN A 158 -14.83 20.04 59.84
CA ASN A 158 -15.09 20.69 58.58
C ASN A 158 -16.13 19.91 57.72
N ILE A 159 -16.09 18.57 57.76
CA ILE A 159 -17.10 17.74 57.07
C ILE A 159 -18.48 17.95 57.69
N HIS A 160 -18.59 17.90 59.01
CA HIS A 160 -19.87 18.10 59.70
C HIS A 160 -20.46 19.49 59.42
N GLU A 161 -19.64 20.55 59.51
CA GLU A 161 -20.05 21.92 59.20
C GLU A 161 -20.47 22.08 57.75
N SER A 162 -19.73 21.47 56.82
CA SER A 162 -20.07 21.52 55.40
C SER A 162 -21.37 20.77 55.08
N VAL A 163 -21.61 19.60 55.71
CA VAL A 163 -22.84 18.81 55.55
C VAL A 163 -24.06 19.62 56.06
N THR A 164 -23.98 20.18 57.27
CA THR A 164 -25.09 20.99 57.87
C THR A 164 -25.37 22.24 57.02
N LYS A 165 -24.35 22.91 56.55
CA LYS A 165 -24.49 24.08 55.66
C LYS A 165 -25.22 23.75 54.36
N VAL A 166 -24.92 22.60 53.74
CA VAL A 166 -25.58 22.16 52.51
C VAL A 166 -27.03 21.74 52.80
N GLU A 167 -27.33 21.10 53.95
CA GLU A 167 -28.69 20.74 54.36
C GLU A 167 -29.54 21.99 54.56
N ASP A 168 -29.01 23.03 55.24
CA ASP A 168 -29.70 24.31 55.45
C ASP A 168 -30.01 25.04 54.14
N LEU A 169 -29.03 25.05 53.21
CA LEU A 169 -29.21 25.65 51.88
C LEU A 169 -30.24 24.89 51.02
N LEU A 170 -30.34 23.58 51.17
CA LEU A 170 -31.34 22.74 50.49
C LEU A 170 -32.70 22.76 51.18
N GLY A 171 -32.81 23.31 52.41
CA GLY A 171 -34.01 23.37 53.21
C GLY A 171 -34.45 22.01 53.79
N ILE A 172 -33.52 21.04 53.87
CA ILE A 172 -33.83 19.66 54.30
C ILE A 172 -34.19 19.60 55.78
N ASN A 173 -33.64 20.51 56.61
CA ASN A 173 -33.87 20.56 58.09
C ASN A 173 -35.16 21.29 58.49
N ARG A 174 -35.89 21.91 57.56
CA ARG A 174 -37.15 22.64 57.92
C ARG A 174 -38.36 21.72 57.96
N ASP A 175 -38.33 20.51 57.45
CA ASP A 175 -39.47 19.61 57.39
C ASP A 175 -39.68 18.77 58.71
N ASP A 176 -38.65 18.63 59.57
CA ASP A 176 -38.72 17.78 60.75
C ASP A 176 -39.16 18.49 62.02
N THR A 177 -39.37 19.83 62.03
CA THR A 177 -39.73 20.57 63.27
C THR A 177 -41.05 21.36 63.25
N ALA A 178 -41.85 21.23 62.13
CA ALA A 178 -43.12 21.97 62.06
C ALA A 178 -44.30 21.07 61.70
N ALA A 179 -44.70 20.15 62.67
CA ALA A 179 -46.07 19.75 62.79
C ALA A 179 -46.82 20.85 63.58
N GLY A 180 -46.99 22.01 62.93
CA GLY A 180 -47.69 23.13 63.54
C GLY A 180 -47.79 24.30 62.58
N ALA A 181 -48.93 24.34 61.92
CA ALA A 181 -49.50 25.41 61.15
C ALA A 181 -48.78 26.77 61.12
N VAL A 182 -48.22 27.13 59.93
CA VAL A 182 -48.37 28.47 59.35
C VAL A 182 -48.49 28.30 57.86
N VAL A 183 -49.66 28.57 57.34
CA VAL A 183 -49.94 28.89 55.92
C VAL A 183 -49.08 30.12 55.60
N VAL A 184 -48.00 29.93 54.92
CA VAL A 184 -47.26 31.06 54.32
C VAL A 184 -47.80 31.26 52.92
N ASP A 185 -48.42 32.38 52.81
CA ASP A 185 -48.97 33.09 51.70
C ASP A 185 -48.02 32.95 50.47
N ASP A 186 -48.53 32.45 49.38
CA ASP A 186 -47.83 32.14 48.13
C ASP A 186 -47.54 33.37 47.27
N THR A 187 -47.38 34.53 47.93
CA THR A 187 -47.15 35.82 47.26
C THR A 187 -45.90 36.54 47.77
N ASP A 188 -44.72 35.94 47.57
CA ASP A 188 -43.50 36.72 47.55
C ASP A 188 -43.02 36.85 46.09
N PRO A 189 -43.29 37.97 45.39
CA PRO A 189 -42.95 38.17 43.97
C PRO A 189 -41.46 38.43 43.76
N ALA A 190 -40.59 38.13 44.69
CA ALA A 190 -39.16 38.39 44.66
C ALA A 190 -38.28 37.18 44.33
N LEU A 191 -38.85 36.00 44.13
CA LEU A 191 -38.11 34.86 43.61
C LEU A 191 -38.22 34.83 42.09
N THR A 192 -37.61 35.84 41.44
CA THR A 192 -37.33 35.77 40.02
C THR A 192 -36.49 34.53 39.70
N GLU A 193 -36.74 33.88 38.58
CA GLU A 193 -35.99 32.70 38.12
C GLU A 193 -34.46 32.86 38.23
N GLU A 194 -33.95 34.08 38.13
CA GLU A 194 -32.56 34.47 38.38
C GLU A 194 -32.10 34.21 39.85
N GLY A 195 -32.99 34.34 40.79
CA GLY A 195 -32.73 34.10 42.21
C GLY A 195 -32.55 32.59 42.51
N LEU A 196 -33.41 31.74 41.92
CA LEU A 196 -33.33 30.29 42.04
C LEU A 196 -32.05 29.72 41.40
N GLY A 197 -31.65 30.21 40.26
CA GLY A 197 -30.41 29.75 39.61
C GLY A 197 -29.15 30.11 40.39
N LYS A 198 -29.06 31.32 40.95
CA LYS A 198 -27.93 31.73 41.82
C LYS A 198 -27.87 30.91 43.11
N GLN A 199 -29.02 30.54 43.65
CA GLN A 199 -29.12 29.73 44.85
C GLN A 199 -28.63 28.28 44.57
N ILE A 200 -29.01 27.70 43.43
CA ILE A 200 -28.56 26.37 43.01
C ILE A 200 -27.04 26.34 42.76
N ASP A 201 -26.47 27.37 42.13
CA ASP A 201 -25.01 27.48 41.93
C ASP A 201 -24.26 27.53 43.26
N ARG A 202 -24.79 28.28 44.25
CA ARG A 202 -24.22 28.34 45.60
C ARG A 202 -24.26 27.00 46.30
N VAL A 203 -25.38 26.29 46.21
CA VAL A 203 -25.53 24.93 46.76
C VAL A 203 -24.54 23.97 46.11
N ALA A 204 -24.33 24.06 44.79
CA ALA A 204 -23.40 23.20 44.05
C ALA A 204 -21.94 23.42 44.45
N ILE A 205 -21.56 24.67 44.70
CA ILE A 205 -20.17 24.99 45.12
C ILE A 205 -19.93 24.40 46.52
N GLU A 206 -20.85 24.60 47.44
CA GLU A 206 -20.74 24.06 48.81
C GLU A 206 -20.81 22.53 48.81
N PHE A 207 -21.66 21.94 47.96
CA PHE A 207 -21.72 20.47 47.78
C PHE A 207 -20.43 19.90 47.25
N ASN A 208 -19.77 20.57 46.29
CA ASN A 208 -18.48 20.12 45.73
C ASN A 208 -17.37 20.19 46.81
N GLN A 209 -17.36 21.28 47.64
CA GLN A 209 -16.45 21.38 48.76
C GLN A 209 -16.71 20.22 49.78
N MET A 210 -17.99 19.95 50.09
CA MET A 210 -18.40 18.83 50.93
C MET A 210 -17.91 17.50 50.36
N GLN A 211 -18.13 17.23 49.08
CA GLN A 211 -17.64 15.99 48.41
C GLN A 211 -16.12 15.84 48.46
N HIS A 212 -15.39 16.95 48.24
CA HIS A 212 -13.94 16.91 48.35
C HIS A 212 -13.47 16.58 49.79
N LEU A 213 -14.12 17.16 50.81
CA LEU A 213 -13.82 16.85 52.20
C LEU A 213 -14.21 15.40 52.57
N VAL A 214 -15.37 14.94 52.10
CA VAL A 214 -15.85 13.55 52.25
C VAL A 214 -14.88 12.58 51.59
N GLY A 215 -14.39 12.91 50.39
CA GLY A 215 -13.41 12.11 49.67
C GLY A 215 -12.08 11.92 50.43
N ARG A 216 -11.65 12.95 51.17
CA ARG A 216 -10.47 12.87 52.05
C ARG A 216 -10.69 12.10 53.33
N GLY A 217 -11.95 11.97 53.78
CA GLY A 217 -12.33 11.30 55.03
C GLY A 217 -12.95 9.90 54.84
N LYS A 218 -12.87 9.29 53.66
CA LYS A 218 -13.57 8.02 53.34
C LYS A 218 -13.32 6.87 54.30
N ASP A 219 -12.13 6.80 54.87
CA ASP A 219 -11.71 5.69 55.72
C ASP A 219 -12.09 5.89 57.19
N LEU A 220 -12.74 7.00 57.52
CA LEU A 220 -13.12 7.33 58.91
C LEU A 220 -14.49 6.72 59.29
N PRO A 221 -14.63 6.11 60.48
CA PRO A 221 -15.88 5.49 60.90
C PRO A 221 -17.07 6.46 60.94
N PHE A 222 -16.84 7.74 61.25
CA PHE A 222 -17.82 8.82 61.18
C PHE A 222 -18.51 8.95 59.83
N MET A 223 -17.81 8.62 58.75
CA MET A 223 -18.37 8.71 57.40
C MET A 223 -19.48 7.68 57.19
N LYS A 224 -19.33 6.48 57.73
CA LYS A 224 -20.36 5.42 57.64
C LYS A 224 -21.64 5.81 58.38
N GLU A 225 -21.51 6.49 59.53
CA GLU A 225 -22.65 6.97 60.29
C GLU A 225 -23.42 8.10 59.58
N ASN A 226 -22.73 8.95 58.82
CA ASN A 226 -23.33 10.07 58.10
C ASN A 226 -23.57 9.82 56.62
N GLU A 227 -23.36 8.62 56.12
CA GLU A 227 -23.53 8.27 54.70
C GLU A 227 -24.98 8.49 54.23
N TRP A 228 -25.94 8.21 55.08
CA TRP A 228 -27.36 8.43 54.77
C TRP A 228 -27.68 9.92 54.56
N ARG A 229 -27.08 10.84 55.34
CA ARG A 229 -27.25 12.30 55.21
C ARG A 229 -26.68 12.76 53.87
N ILE A 230 -25.47 12.33 53.55
CA ILE A 230 -24.80 12.68 52.28
C ILE A 230 -25.59 12.15 51.09
N THR A 231 -26.13 10.93 51.21
CA THR A 231 -26.97 10.32 50.17
C THR A 231 -28.29 11.07 50.02
N ARG A 232 -28.93 11.49 51.14
CA ARG A 232 -30.15 12.31 51.10
C ARG A 232 -29.90 13.66 50.43
N ILE A 233 -28.81 14.35 50.77
CA ILE A 233 -28.39 15.60 50.15
C ILE A 233 -28.22 15.43 48.64
N LYS A 234 -27.45 14.37 48.22
CA LYS A 234 -27.20 14.06 46.83
C LYS A 234 -28.48 13.82 46.04
N ASN A 235 -29.39 13.00 46.60
CA ASN A 235 -30.67 12.69 45.94
C ASN A 235 -31.58 13.92 45.84
N THR A 236 -31.68 14.73 46.89
CA THR A 236 -32.49 15.96 46.87
C THR A 236 -31.96 16.97 45.88
N LEU A 237 -30.63 17.17 45.82
CA LEU A 237 -30.01 18.06 44.87
C LEU A 237 -30.20 17.55 43.43
N GLN A 238 -30.01 16.26 43.20
CA GLN A 238 -30.19 15.64 41.89
C GLN A 238 -31.67 15.74 41.44
N ASN A 239 -32.64 15.56 42.30
CA ASN A 239 -34.06 15.69 41.97
C ASN A 239 -34.45 17.14 41.64
N LYS A 240 -33.93 18.12 42.39
CA LYS A 240 -34.15 19.55 42.09
C LYS A 240 -33.53 19.93 40.74
N LEU A 241 -32.27 19.51 40.50
CA LEU A 241 -31.59 19.78 39.25
C LEU A 241 -32.23 19.07 38.04
N SER A 242 -32.67 17.82 38.21
CA SER A 242 -33.33 17.10 37.10
C SER A 242 -34.68 17.73 36.76
N LYS A 243 -35.47 18.20 37.76
CA LYS A 243 -36.72 18.91 37.53
C LYS A 243 -36.48 20.22 36.76
N THR A 244 -35.55 21.08 37.23
CA THR A 244 -35.26 22.37 36.58
C THR A 244 -34.69 22.17 35.18
N LEU A 245 -33.86 21.14 34.93
CA LEU A 245 -33.35 20.83 33.59
C LEU A 245 -34.48 20.35 32.68
N THR A 246 -35.38 19.50 33.18
CA THR A 246 -36.52 18.99 32.41
C THR A 246 -37.47 20.13 32.02
N ASP A 247 -37.81 21.02 32.96
CA ASP A 247 -38.68 22.19 32.74
C ASP A 247 -38.03 23.10 31.65
N ALA A 248 -36.73 23.40 31.77
CA ALA A 248 -35.99 24.20 30.78
C ALA A 248 -35.92 23.54 29.39
N LEU A 249 -35.83 22.19 29.32
CA LEU A 249 -35.85 21.47 28.06
C LEU A 249 -37.23 21.44 27.40
N HIS A 250 -38.30 21.39 28.18
CA HIS A 250 -39.68 21.47 27.68
C HIS A 250 -40.05 22.88 27.14
N GLU A 251 -39.48 23.93 27.73
CA GLU A 251 -39.66 25.31 27.26
C GLU A 251 -38.89 25.62 25.97
N MET A 252 -37.90 24.75 25.63
CA MET A 252 -37.16 24.86 24.39
C MET A 252 -38.02 24.47 23.20
N GLN A 253 -38.72 25.43 22.57
CA GLN A 253 -39.37 25.23 21.28
C GLN A 253 -38.40 25.50 20.11
N PRO A 254 -38.55 24.78 19.01
CA PRO A 254 -37.73 25.03 17.81
C PRO A 254 -37.84 26.44 17.31
N GLY A 255 -36.77 27.23 17.41
CA GLY A 255 -36.70 28.60 16.88
C GLY A 255 -37.05 29.75 17.86
N GLN A 256 -37.50 29.46 19.08
CA GLN A 256 -37.82 30.49 20.12
C GLN A 256 -37.19 30.15 21.46
N THR A 257 -35.87 30.08 21.54
CA THR A 257 -35.23 30.04 22.86
C THR A 257 -35.15 31.43 23.45
N THR A 258 -35.90 31.67 24.52
CA THR A 258 -35.84 32.93 25.24
C THR A 258 -34.48 33.07 25.95
N SER A 259 -34.06 34.32 26.22
CA SER A 259 -32.81 34.58 26.93
C SER A 259 -32.79 33.91 28.32
N SER A 260 -33.97 33.85 28.99
CA SER A 260 -34.19 33.25 30.31
C SER A 260 -33.92 31.72 30.24
N THR A 261 -34.51 30.98 29.31
CA THR A 261 -34.32 29.54 29.17
C THR A 261 -32.88 29.14 28.88
N LYS A 262 -32.16 29.95 28.07
CA LYS A 262 -30.72 29.76 27.81
C LYS A 262 -29.91 29.91 29.11
N GLN A 263 -30.23 30.90 29.92
CA GLN A 263 -29.54 31.20 31.16
C GLN A 263 -29.79 30.07 32.22
N SER A 264 -31.04 29.60 32.33
CA SER A 264 -31.40 28.47 33.19
C SER A 264 -30.66 27.18 32.77
N LEU A 265 -30.58 26.91 31.46
CA LEU A 265 -29.81 25.76 30.95
C LEU A 265 -28.31 25.88 31.24
N VAL A 266 -27.70 27.07 31.04
CA VAL A 266 -26.27 27.29 31.34
C VAL A 266 -26.01 27.01 32.83
N GLN A 267 -26.87 27.50 33.73
CA GLN A 267 -26.73 27.30 35.16
C GLN A 267 -26.90 25.84 35.55
N CYS A 268 -27.95 25.17 35.08
CA CYS A 268 -28.15 23.74 35.32
C CYS A 268 -26.98 22.88 34.84
N LEU A 269 -26.54 23.07 33.59
CA LEU A 269 -25.44 22.29 33.04
C LEU A 269 -24.11 22.60 33.75
N ARG A 270 -23.87 23.84 34.14
CA ARG A 270 -22.71 24.23 34.94
C ARG A 270 -22.71 23.54 36.29
N THR A 271 -23.86 23.50 36.94
CA THR A 271 -24.04 22.83 38.24
C THR A 271 -23.79 21.31 38.14
N TYR A 272 -24.32 20.66 37.12
CA TYR A 272 -24.03 19.23 36.86
C TYR A 272 -22.52 18.98 36.57
N ALA A 273 -21.86 19.90 35.90
CA ALA A 273 -20.41 19.81 35.69
C ALA A 273 -19.61 19.99 36.99
N LEU A 274 -20.06 20.92 37.88
CA LEU A 274 -19.43 21.14 39.19
C LEU A 274 -19.56 19.93 40.09
N ILE A 275 -20.69 19.19 40.01
CA ILE A 275 -20.98 17.99 40.83
C ILE A 275 -20.35 16.72 40.22
N ASP A 276 -19.69 16.84 39.05
CA ASP A 276 -19.15 15.71 38.26
C ASP A 276 -20.21 14.67 37.86
N GLN A 277 -21.42 15.14 37.56
CA GLN A 277 -22.56 14.31 37.13
C GLN A 277 -23.02 14.68 35.69
N THR A 278 -22.12 14.98 34.85
CA THR A 278 -22.38 15.32 33.44
C THR A 278 -23.15 14.22 32.72
N GLN A 279 -22.87 12.95 33.00
CA GLN A 279 -23.55 11.80 32.38
C GLN A 279 -25.05 11.76 32.70
N VAL A 280 -25.47 12.20 33.90
CA VAL A 280 -26.89 12.25 34.29
C VAL A 280 -27.62 13.34 33.49
N ALA A 281 -26.99 14.50 33.32
CA ALA A 281 -27.53 15.57 32.50
C ALA A 281 -27.65 15.14 31.00
N GLU A 282 -26.64 14.47 30.47
CA GLU A 282 -26.65 13.93 29.10
C GLU A 282 -27.75 12.86 28.93
N TRP A 283 -27.97 12.01 29.93
CA TRP A 283 -29.05 11.02 29.93
C TRP A 283 -30.43 11.72 29.95
N LEU A 284 -30.62 12.78 30.78
CA LEU A 284 -31.87 13.54 30.82
C LEU A 284 -32.16 14.24 29.49
N ILE A 285 -31.14 14.86 28.87
CA ILE A 285 -31.25 15.47 27.53
C ILE A 285 -31.64 14.41 26.50
N ARG A 286 -31.04 13.23 26.59
CA ARG A 286 -31.38 12.12 25.69
C ARG A 286 -32.83 11.69 25.85
N GLU A 287 -33.29 11.45 27.11
CA GLU A 287 -34.59 10.89 27.39
C GLU A 287 -35.74 11.88 27.11
N GLN A 288 -35.57 13.14 27.50
CA GLN A 288 -36.68 14.12 27.49
C GLN A 288 -36.71 14.92 26.16
N PHE A 289 -35.57 15.17 25.52
CA PHE A 289 -35.49 16.04 24.37
C PHE A 289 -35.20 15.31 23.05
N VAL A 290 -34.21 14.41 23.04
CA VAL A 290 -33.77 13.73 21.82
C VAL A 290 -34.68 12.55 21.48
N ARG A 291 -34.99 11.67 22.44
CA ARG A 291 -35.78 10.45 22.21
C ARG A 291 -37.16 10.68 21.60
N PRO A 292 -37.98 11.65 22.02
CA PRO A 292 -39.29 11.91 21.44
C PRO A 292 -39.17 12.28 19.93
N PHE A 293 -38.21 13.11 19.60
CA PHE A 293 -38.00 13.51 18.22
C PHE A 293 -37.51 12.35 17.34
N VAL A 294 -36.52 11.61 17.83
CA VAL A 294 -35.95 10.46 17.10
C VAL A 294 -37.01 9.36 16.93
N ALA A 295 -37.84 9.10 17.95
CA ALA A 295 -38.93 8.12 17.87
C ALA A 295 -39.96 8.49 16.79
N ASN A 296 -40.27 9.76 16.63
CA ASN A 296 -41.20 10.23 15.61
C ASN A 296 -40.59 10.21 14.21
N THR A 297 -39.28 10.44 14.10
CA THR A 297 -38.58 10.53 12.81
C THR A 297 -38.14 9.18 12.27
N VAL A 298 -37.62 8.31 13.15
CA VAL A 298 -37.08 6.98 12.80
C VAL A 298 -38.13 5.91 13.05
N ASN A 299 -38.97 5.66 12.06
CA ASN A 299 -40.03 4.65 12.10
C ASN A 299 -40.00 3.77 10.84
N LYS A 300 -40.39 2.49 10.96
CA LYS A 300 -40.58 1.59 9.79
C LYS A 300 -41.50 2.19 8.73
N LYS A 301 -42.51 2.95 9.16
CA LYS A 301 -43.45 3.63 8.24
C LYS A 301 -42.78 4.72 7.41
N ALA A 302 -41.74 5.37 7.93
CA ALA A 302 -40.96 6.39 7.22
C ALA A 302 -40.18 5.80 6.04
N LEU A 303 -39.78 4.53 6.11
CA LEU A 303 -39.10 3.81 5.04
C LEU A 303 -40.07 3.10 4.07
N SER A 304 -41.35 2.87 4.44
CA SER A 304 -42.33 2.13 3.67
C SER A 304 -43.39 3.01 3.01
N GLY A 305 -43.33 4.34 3.17
CA GLY A 305 -44.29 5.28 2.62
C GLY A 305 -44.27 5.27 1.08
N ARG A 306 -45.40 4.91 0.49
CA ARG A 306 -45.66 4.96 -0.96
C ARG A 306 -45.90 6.40 -1.43
N HIS A 307 -44.92 7.27 -1.32
CA HIS A 307 -44.88 8.48 -2.11
C HIS A 307 -43.80 8.27 -3.20
N ASN A 308 -44.13 8.54 -4.42
CA ASN A 308 -43.41 8.44 -5.70
C ASN A 308 -41.87 8.51 -5.72
N GLY A 309 -41.18 8.23 -4.60
CA GLY A 309 -39.73 8.21 -4.46
C GLY A 309 -39.21 6.82 -4.11
N HIS A 310 -38.03 6.47 -4.58
CA HIS A 310 -37.36 5.23 -4.21
C HIS A 310 -37.10 5.20 -2.69
N ALA A 311 -37.09 4.03 -2.05
CA ALA A 311 -36.85 3.85 -0.61
C ALA A 311 -35.55 4.51 -0.11
N VAL A 312 -34.62 4.76 -0.98
CA VAL A 312 -33.34 5.44 -0.70
C VAL A 312 -33.49 6.93 -0.46
N ASP A 313 -34.40 7.59 -1.21
CA ASP A 313 -34.65 9.02 -1.04
C ASP A 313 -35.31 9.29 0.32
N GLN A 314 -36.08 8.31 0.81
CA GLN A 314 -36.70 8.36 2.13
C GLN A 314 -35.69 8.23 3.28
N LEU A 315 -34.68 7.37 3.16
CA LEU A 315 -33.59 7.25 4.14
C LEU A 315 -32.78 8.56 4.23
N THR A 316 -32.44 9.14 3.07
CA THR A 316 -31.74 10.42 3.00
C THR A 316 -32.58 11.55 3.59
N ALA A 317 -33.89 11.58 3.31
CA ALA A 317 -34.79 12.56 3.91
C ALA A 317 -34.89 12.41 5.42
N MET A 318 -34.91 11.19 5.96
CA MET A 318 -34.88 10.89 7.38
C MET A 318 -33.57 11.39 8.02
N TYR A 319 -32.42 11.10 7.41
CA TYR A 319 -31.12 11.58 7.88
C TYR A 319 -31.01 13.12 7.84
N ASN A 320 -31.54 13.75 6.82
CA ASN A 320 -31.57 15.21 6.73
C ASN A 320 -32.44 15.84 7.82
N LYS A 321 -33.58 15.22 8.18
CA LYS A 321 -34.39 15.65 9.34
C LYS A 321 -33.63 15.52 10.65
N LEU A 322 -32.90 14.43 10.86
CA LEU A 322 -32.07 14.25 12.04
C LEU A 322 -30.93 15.26 12.13
N LEU A 323 -30.26 15.57 10.99
CA LEU A 323 -29.24 16.60 10.94
C LEU A 323 -29.82 18.00 11.16
N SER A 324 -30.97 18.29 10.57
CA SER A 324 -31.63 19.58 10.82
C SER A 324 -32.01 19.77 12.28
N PHE A 325 -32.48 18.72 12.98
CA PHE A 325 -32.72 18.78 14.42
C PHE A 325 -31.43 19.06 15.21
N ALA A 326 -30.33 18.38 14.85
CA ALA A 326 -29.06 18.59 15.51
C ALA A 326 -28.49 20.00 15.30
N THR A 327 -28.74 20.60 14.12
CA THR A 327 -28.25 21.93 13.74
C THR A 327 -29.18 23.08 14.21
N THR A 328 -30.46 22.82 14.47
CA THR A 328 -31.43 23.85 14.87
C THR A 328 -31.82 23.70 16.33
N SER A 329 -32.47 22.57 16.69
CA SER A 329 -33.06 22.39 18.02
C SER A 329 -32.02 22.04 19.09
N LEU A 330 -31.03 21.20 18.77
CA LEU A 330 -29.97 20.82 19.69
C LEU A 330 -28.82 21.85 19.75
N GLN A 331 -28.69 22.71 18.75
CA GLN A 331 -27.63 23.71 18.62
C GLN A 331 -27.43 24.57 19.88
N PRO A 332 -28.45 25.12 20.54
CA PRO A 332 -28.28 25.93 21.75
C PRO A 332 -27.57 25.14 22.88
N ILE A 333 -27.93 23.87 23.08
CA ILE A 333 -27.32 22.99 24.09
C ILE A 333 -25.85 22.68 23.71
N LEU A 334 -25.59 22.42 22.42
CA LEU A 334 -24.23 22.19 21.92
C LEU A 334 -23.37 23.46 22.06
N GLU A 335 -23.90 24.64 21.82
CA GLU A 335 -23.19 25.90 22.03
C GLU A 335 -22.82 26.12 23.50
N ILE A 336 -23.75 25.85 24.42
CA ILE A 336 -23.51 25.97 25.84
C ILE A 336 -22.41 25.01 26.27
N THR A 337 -22.50 23.74 25.92
CA THR A 337 -21.56 22.72 26.34
C THR A 337 -20.19 22.85 25.71
N GLN A 338 -20.13 23.26 24.43
CA GLN A 338 -18.87 23.35 23.67
C GLN A 338 -18.16 24.71 23.81
N LYS A 339 -18.92 25.83 23.91
CA LYS A 339 -18.37 27.19 23.98
C LYS A 339 -18.34 27.74 25.40
N THR A 340 -19.47 27.72 26.10
CA THR A 340 -19.62 28.35 27.43
C THR A 340 -18.99 27.50 28.53
N LEU A 341 -19.20 26.18 28.49
CA LEU A 341 -18.65 25.22 29.46
C LEU A 341 -17.42 24.49 28.89
N LYS A 342 -16.59 25.20 28.14
CA LYS A 342 -15.38 24.65 27.54
C LYS A 342 -14.42 24.11 28.62
N GLY A 343 -14.07 22.83 28.52
CA GLY A 343 -13.20 22.16 29.49
C GLY A 343 -13.91 21.20 30.43
N THR A 344 -15.24 21.15 30.38
CA THR A 344 -16.02 20.10 31.06
C THR A 344 -16.06 18.82 30.25
N SER A 345 -16.47 17.72 30.86
CA SER A 345 -16.54 16.39 30.24
C SER A 345 -17.83 16.14 29.44
N TYR A 346 -18.56 17.18 29.04
CA TYR A 346 -19.79 17.03 28.25
C TYR A 346 -19.51 16.59 26.82
N GLU A 347 -20.18 15.52 26.39
CA GLU A 347 -20.20 15.01 25.03
C GLU A 347 -21.65 14.71 24.57
N VAL A 348 -22.54 15.73 24.70
CA VAL A 348 -23.99 15.63 24.43
C VAL A 348 -24.28 15.11 23.01
N LEU A 349 -23.52 15.56 22.02
CA LEU A 349 -23.69 15.08 20.63
C LEU A 349 -23.52 13.57 20.53
N VAL A 350 -22.59 12.99 21.29
CA VAL A 350 -22.29 11.56 21.24
C VAL A 350 -23.23 10.79 22.18
N ASN A 351 -23.24 11.16 23.47
CA ASN A 351 -23.90 10.36 24.50
C ASN A 351 -25.43 10.50 24.47
N SER A 352 -25.96 11.67 24.05
CA SER A 352 -27.40 11.90 23.98
C SER A 352 -27.96 11.69 22.56
N PHE A 353 -27.39 12.32 21.54
CA PHE A 353 -27.96 12.28 20.20
C PHE A 353 -27.55 11.03 19.43
N TRP A 354 -26.24 10.79 19.27
CA TRP A 354 -25.73 9.67 18.44
C TRP A 354 -26.20 8.31 18.97
N VAL A 355 -26.10 8.10 20.29
CA VAL A 355 -26.49 6.82 20.91
C VAL A 355 -27.98 6.53 20.66
N GLU A 356 -28.87 7.51 20.86
CA GLU A 356 -30.32 7.32 20.65
C GLU A 356 -30.66 7.06 19.16
N VAL A 357 -30.05 7.81 18.26
CA VAL A 357 -30.25 7.63 16.82
C VAL A 357 -29.84 6.24 16.39
N VAL A 358 -28.66 5.77 16.81
CA VAL A 358 -28.15 4.42 16.46
C VAL A 358 -29.03 3.32 17.06
N GLU A 359 -29.45 3.45 18.31
CA GLU A 359 -30.32 2.45 18.95
C GLU A 359 -31.65 2.33 18.19
N ARG A 360 -32.23 3.47 17.82
CA ARG A 360 -33.51 3.51 17.10
C ARG A 360 -33.40 2.98 15.68
N ILE A 361 -32.37 3.36 14.95
CA ILE A 361 -32.10 2.83 13.59
C ILE A 361 -31.90 1.31 13.66
N ASN A 362 -31.18 0.82 14.62
CA ASN A 362 -30.95 -0.61 14.80
C ASN A 362 -32.22 -1.39 15.13
N ALA A 363 -33.16 -0.80 15.86
CA ALA A 363 -34.42 -1.42 16.25
C ALA A 363 -35.45 -1.40 15.09
N GLU A 364 -35.59 -0.28 14.42
CA GLU A 364 -36.69 -0.05 13.45
C GLU A 364 -36.26 -0.24 11.99
N CYS A 365 -34.99 0.01 11.66
CA CYS A 365 -34.52 0.10 10.29
C CYS A 365 -33.48 -0.98 9.93
N SER A 366 -33.54 -2.18 10.53
CA SER A 366 -32.57 -3.25 10.32
C SER A 366 -32.43 -3.70 8.85
N SER A 367 -33.45 -3.47 8.03
CA SER A 367 -33.44 -3.81 6.60
C SER A 367 -32.41 -3.03 5.77
N ILE A 368 -31.96 -1.85 6.25
CA ILE A 368 -30.97 -1.05 5.53
C ILE A 368 -29.61 -1.72 5.40
N TYR A 369 -29.30 -2.65 6.32
CA TYR A 369 -28.03 -3.38 6.36
C TYR A 369 -27.99 -4.62 5.45
N ALA A 370 -29.10 -4.98 4.79
CA ALA A 370 -29.20 -6.18 4.00
C ALA A 370 -28.36 -6.09 2.70
N PRO A 371 -27.29 -6.88 2.53
CA PRO A 371 -26.41 -6.78 1.36
C PRO A 371 -26.98 -7.45 0.11
N GLY A 372 -28.14 -8.16 0.20
CA GLY A 372 -28.70 -8.96 -0.90
C GLY A 372 -29.04 -8.15 -2.16
N GLN A 373 -29.39 -6.87 -2.00
CA GLN A 373 -29.58 -5.93 -3.10
C GLN A 373 -28.43 -4.92 -3.13
N THR A 374 -27.37 -5.25 -3.86
CA THR A 374 -26.10 -4.52 -3.86
C THR A 374 -26.24 -3.04 -4.17
N ASN A 375 -27.11 -2.64 -5.11
CA ASN A 375 -27.36 -1.24 -5.47
C ASN A 375 -28.05 -0.46 -4.35
N ILE A 376 -29.05 -1.06 -3.70
CA ILE A 376 -29.76 -0.41 -2.58
C ILE A 376 -28.83 -0.31 -1.36
N PHE A 377 -28.10 -1.38 -1.07
CA PHE A 377 -27.11 -1.37 0.00
C PHE A 377 -26.06 -0.27 -0.19
N HIS A 378 -25.51 -0.13 -1.40
CA HIS A 378 -24.54 0.92 -1.73
C HIS A 378 -25.08 2.32 -1.45
N LYS A 379 -26.29 2.61 -1.95
CA LYS A 379 -26.95 3.89 -1.75
C LYS A 379 -27.23 4.15 -0.26
N ASN A 380 -27.76 3.16 0.46
CA ASN A 380 -28.03 3.26 1.90
C ASN A 380 -26.74 3.53 2.69
N TYR A 381 -25.67 2.81 2.37
CA TYR A 381 -24.37 3.02 3.02
C TYR A 381 -23.79 4.41 2.72
N SER A 382 -23.85 4.85 1.47
CA SER A 382 -23.39 6.20 1.07
C SER A 382 -24.18 7.30 1.76
N ALA A 383 -25.53 7.17 1.84
CA ALA A 383 -26.37 8.10 2.60
C ALA A 383 -26.01 8.12 4.09
N THR A 384 -25.71 6.94 4.66
CA THR A 384 -25.29 6.82 6.07
C THR A 384 -23.93 7.46 6.32
N VAL A 385 -22.96 7.27 5.42
CA VAL A 385 -21.65 7.93 5.53
C VAL A 385 -21.77 9.43 5.42
N SER A 386 -22.61 9.95 4.51
CA SER A 386 -22.91 11.38 4.43
C SER A 386 -23.54 11.91 5.73
N PHE A 387 -24.48 11.17 6.31
CA PHE A 387 -25.06 11.50 7.61
C PHE A 387 -24.02 11.54 8.72
N ILE A 388 -23.16 10.54 8.82
CA ILE A 388 -22.05 10.50 9.78
C ILE A 388 -21.12 11.70 9.58
N SER A 389 -20.75 12.02 8.33
CA SER A 389 -19.93 13.19 8.02
C SER A 389 -20.59 14.50 8.46
N GLY A 390 -21.92 14.59 8.34
CA GLY A 390 -22.71 15.72 8.86
C GLY A 390 -22.64 15.83 10.39
N ILE A 391 -22.71 14.71 11.11
CA ILE A 391 -22.52 14.68 12.58
C ILE A 391 -21.08 15.02 12.96
N GLU A 392 -20.10 14.48 12.26
CA GLU A 392 -18.68 14.78 12.51
C GLU A 392 -18.37 16.28 12.33
N ALA A 393 -19.03 16.94 11.38
CA ALA A 393 -18.90 18.37 11.18
C ALA A 393 -19.45 19.22 12.34
N LEU A 394 -20.39 18.67 13.14
CA LEU A 394 -20.91 19.33 14.34
C LEU A 394 -19.96 19.18 15.55
N CYS A 395 -18.95 18.32 15.48
CA CYS A 395 -17.94 18.20 16.51
C CYS A 395 -17.02 19.43 16.49
N SER A 396 -17.03 20.22 17.56
CA SER A 396 -16.23 21.45 17.64
C SER A 396 -14.73 21.22 17.78
N ASN A 397 -14.31 20.06 18.30
CA ASN A 397 -12.93 19.76 18.66
C ASN A 397 -12.50 18.38 18.12
N LYS A 398 -11.19 18.26 17.82
CA LYS A 398 -10.60 16.96 17.45
C LYS A 398 -10.80 15.89 18.52
N LYS A 399 -10.85 16.28 19.82
CA LYS A 399 -11.09 15.37 20.94
C LYS A 399 -12.49 14.76 20.90
N SER A 400 -13.52 15.57 20.68
CA SER A 400 -14.92 15.12 20.54
C SER A 400 -15.10 14.23 19.30
N LEU A 401 -14.41 14.55 18.19
CA LEU A 401 -14.42 13.71 17.00
C LEU A 401 -13.79 12.33 17.25
N LEU A 402 -12.64 12.29 17.95
CA LEU A 402 -12.01 11.04 18.34
C LEU A 402 -12.88 10.24 19.30
N TYR A 403 -13.56 10.93 20.24
CA TYR A 403 -14.49 10.29 21.17
C TYR A 403 -15.67 9.64 20.43
N LEU A 404 -16.28 10.35 19.48
CA LEU A 404 -17.36 9.81 18.64
C LEU A 404 -16.90 8.53 17.92
N ARG A 405 -15.73 8.58 17.26
CA ARG A 405 -15.21 7.43 16.48
C ARG A 405 -14.77 6.25 17.35
N SER A 406 -14.30 6.50 18.57
CA SER A 406 -13.92 5.46 19.55
C SER A 406 -15.10 4.92 20.35
N HIS A 407 -16.28 5.56 20.27
CA HIS A 407 -17.44 5.15 21.04
C HIS A 407 -17.92 3.76 20.63
N GLN A 408 -18.22 2.90 21.60
CA GLN A 408 -18.62 1.51 21.38
C GLN A 408 -19.79 1.38 20.39
N ARG A 409 -20.82 2.23 20.54
CA ARG A 409 -22.01 2.20 19.66
C ARG A 409 -21.67 2.60 18.21
N TYR A 410 -20.67 3.44 18.01
CA TYR A 410 -20.19 3.77 16.68
C TYR A 410 -19.54 2.56 16.00
N ALA A 411 -18.66 1.88 16.71
CA ALA A 411 -18.01 0.69 16.22
C ALA A 411 -19.00 -0.47 15.94
N GLU A 412 -19.98 -0.67 16.83
CA GLU A 412 -21.06 -1.67 16.64
C GLU A 412 -21.94 -1.33 15.41
N PHE A 413 -22.29 -0.05 15.23
CA PHE A 413 -23.07 0.42 14.10
C PHE A 413 -22.34 0.19 12.77
N MET A 414 -21.06 0.54 12.70
CA MET A 414 -20.25 0.33 11.49
C MET A 414 -20.01 -1.15 11.19
N LYS A 415 -19.88 -2.02 12.20
CA LYS A 415 -19.75 -3.47 12.03
C LYS A 415 -20.99 -4.12 11.44
N ARG A 416 -22.19 -3.58 11.66
CA ARG A 416 -23.45 -4.10 11.10
C ARG A 416 -23.50 -3.97 9.57
N TRP A 417 -22.82 -2.99 9.02
CA TRP A 417 -22.60 -2.87 7.59
C TRP A 417 -21.60 -3.93 7.15
N GLN A 418 -22.08 -5.08 6.73
CA GLN A 418 -21.25 -6.20 6.30
C GLN A 418 -20.56 -5.90 4.96
N LEU A 419 -19.67 -4.91 4.95
CA LEU A 419 -18.91 -4.48 3.76
C LEU A 419 -18.17 -5.64 3.06
N PRO A 420 -17.59 -6.62 3.80
CA PRO A 420 -16.96 -7.78 3.16
C PRO A 420 -17.96 -8.60 2.32
N VAL A 421 -19.20 -8.75 2.79
CA VAL A 421 -20.25 -9.50 2.05
C VAL A 421 -20.69 -8.71 0.81
N TYR A 422 -20.90 -7.39 0.96
CA TYR A 422 -21.16 -6.52 -0.20
C TYR A 422 -20.06 -6.64 -1.27
N PHE A 423 -18.79 -6.59 -0.86
CA PHE A 423 -17.68 -6.75 -1.78
C PHE A 423 -17.70 -8.12 -2.47
N GLN A 424 -17.99 -9.20 -1.73
CA GLN A 424 -18.07 -10.55 -2.32
C GLN A 424 -19.18 -10.66 -3.37
N LEU A 425 -20.35 -10.04 -3.13
CA LEU A 425 -21.43 -10.02 -4.08
C LEU A 425 -21.06 -9.24 -5.35
N ARG A 426 -20.49 -8.04 -5.19
CA ARG A 426 -19.97 -7.23 -6.30
C ARG A 426 -18.83 -7.91 -7.05
N PHE A 427 -17.94 -8.55 -6.32
CA PHE A 427 -16.86 -9.32 -6.91
C PHE A 427 -17.40 -10.41 -7.82
N ARG A 428 -18.39 -11.18 -7.36
CA ARG A 428 -19.02 -12.23 -8.19
C ARG A 428 -19.73 -11.64 -9.41
N GLU A 429 -20.47 -10.56 -9.24
CA GLU A 429 -21.17 -9.87 -10.31
C GLU A 429 -20.20 -9.41 -11.42
N ILE A 430 -19.10 -8.78 -11.05
CA ILE A 430 -18.10 -8.25 -11.96
C ILE A 430 -17.26 -9.38 -12.58
N VAL A 431 -16.78 -10.31 -11.76
CA VAL A 431 -15.83 -11.35 -12.20
C VAL A 431 -16.54 -12.40 -13.07
N ASN A 432 -17.77 -12.80 -12.75
CA ASN A 432 -18.48 -13.80 -13.56
C ASN A 432 -18.64 -13.32 -15.02
N GLY A 433 -19.01 -12.06 -15.23
CA GLY A 433 -19.15 -11.50 -16.58
C GLY A 433 -17.82 -11.47 -17.37
N VAL A 434 -16.69 -11.39 -16.67
CA VAL A 434 -15.35 -11.43 -17.28
C VAL A 434 -14.88 -12.86 -17.51
N GLU A 435 -15.04 -13.75 -16.50
CA GLU A 435 -14.58 -15.14 -16.59
C GLU A 435 -15.33 -15.94 -17.65
N ASP A 436 -16.64 -15.68 -17.86
CA ASP A 436 -17.42 -16.33 -18.92
C ASP A 436 -16.80 -16.08 -20.31
N LEU A 437 -16.25 -14.87 -20.53
CA LEU A 437 -15.57 -14.52 -21.78
C LEU A 437 -14.12 -14.98 -21.84
N LEU A 438 -13.39 -14.97 -20.71
CA LEU A 438 -11.98 -15.36 -20.66
C LEU A 438 -11.77 -16.88 -20.67
N ASN A 439 -12.77 -17.67 -20.29
CA ASN A 439 -12.70 -19.15 -20.29
C ASN A 439 -13.03 -19.78 -21.63
N ASP A 440 -13.70 -19.06 -22.55
CA ASP A 440 -13.95 -19.51 -23.90
C ASP A 440 -13.01 -18.78 -24.92
N PRO A 441 -11.86 -19.39 -25.25
CA PRO A 441 -10.91 -18.75 -26.18
C PRO A 441 -11.47 -18.55 -27.60
N LYS A 442 -12.47 -19.36 -27.98
CA LYS A 442 -13.08 -19.26 -29.32
C LYS A 442 -14.13 -18.16 -29.39
N ALA A 443 -14.97 -18.02 -28.37
CA ALA A 443 -15.98 -16.96 -28.32
C ALA A 443 -15.32 -15.58 -28.10
N SER A 444 -14.24 -15.53 -27.33
CA SER A 444 -13.52 -14.28 -27.04
C SER A 444 -12.78 -13.71 -28.23
N ILE A 445 -12.44 -14.55 -29.23
CA ILE A 445 -11.76 -14.18 -30.49
C ILE A 445 -12.77 -14.16 -31.65
N ALA A 446 -13.98 -14.71 -31.46
CA ALA A 446 -15.03 -14.67 -32.46
C ALA A 446 -15.45 -13.22 -32.73
N THR A 447 -15.13 -12.78 -33.88
CA THR A 447 -15.24 -11.41 -34.31
C THR A 447 -16.22 -11.35 -35.45
N ASP A 448 -17.46 -11.13 -35.14
CA ASP A 448 -18.47 -10.83 -36.14
C ASP A 448 -18.34 -9.39 -36.71
N ASP A 449 -17.51 -8.54 -36.06
CA ASP A 449 -17.28 -7.14 -36.42
C ASP A 449 -15.77 -6.76 -36.50
N LEU A 450 -14.94 -7.60 -37.11
CA LEU A 450 -13.50 -7.34 -37.30
C LEU A 450 -13.16 -6.09 -38.14
N ASN A 451 -14.12 -5.41 -38.71
CA ASN A 451 -13.86 -4.32 -39.66
C ASN A 451 -13.86 -2.91 -39.05
N LYS A 452 -14.18 -2.74 -37.76
CA LYS A 452 -14.16 -1.41 -37.13
C LYS A 452 -13.73 -1.50 -35.66
N PRO A 453 -12.86 -0.60 -35.18
CA PRO A 453 -12.62 -0.46 -33.75
C PRO A 453 -13.93 -0.14 -33.03
N GLY A 454 -14.22 -0.86 -31.93
CA GLY A 454 -15.43 -0.65 -31.15
C GLY A 454 -15.48 0.74 -30.49
N ASP A 455 -16.55 1.03 -29.77
CA ASP A 455 -16.88 2.33 -29.15
C ASP A 455 -15.75 2.94 -28.26
N LYS A 456 -14.79 2.11 -27.79
CA LYS A 456 -13.63 2.51 -26.99
C LYS A 456 -12.28 2.23 -27.70
N GLY A 457 -12.29 1.97 -29.00
CA GLY A 457 -11.06 1.59 -29.71
C GLY A 457 -10.59 0.16 -29.47
N LEU A 458 -11.24 -0.63 -28.60
CA LEU A 458 -10.92 -2.05 -28.31
C LEU A 458 -11.79 -2.97 -29.14
N ALA A 459 -11.19 -3.95 -29.82
CA ALA A 459 -11.88 -4.84 -30.73
C ALA A 459 -12.43 -6.10 -30.04
N LEU A 460 -11.62 -6.73 -29.18
CA LEU A 460 -11.96 -8.01 -28.58
C LEU A 460 -12.97 -7.86 -27.45
N ALA A 461 -13.98 -8.72 -27.43
CA ALA A 461 -15.00 -8.75 -26.38
C ALA A 461 -14.38 -8.96 -24.98
N ALA A 462 -13.36 -9.81 -24.89
CA ALA A 462 -12.64 -10.09 -23.65
C ALA A 462 -11.92 -8.83 -23.11
N THR A 463 -11.24 -8.06 -23.99
CA THR A 463 -10.53 -6.84 -23.61
C THR A 463 -11.53 -5.77 -23.13
N ARG A 464 -12.61 -5.58 -23.86
CA ARG A 464 -13.71 -4.66 -23.47
C ARG A 464 -14.34 -5.05 -22.15
N ALA A 465 -14.55 -6.34 -21.92
CA ALA A 465 -15.13 -6.83 -20.66
C ALA A 465 -14.21 -6.50 -19.47
N VAL A 466 -12.90 -6.68 -19.62
CA VAL A 466 -11.92 -6.35 -18.56
C VAL A 466 -11.86 -4.84 -18.34
N SER A 467 -11.78 -4.02 -19.40
CA SER A 467 -11.82 -2.55 -19.28
C SER A 467 -13.09 -2.08 -18.57
N ASN A 468 -14.28 -2.57 -19.00
CA ASN A 468 -15.55 -2.25 -18.37
C ASN A 468 -15.61 -2.72 -16.90
N ALA A 469 -15.05 -3.89 -16.60
CA ALA A 469 -15.01 -4.41 -15.22
C ALA A 469 -14.15 -3.53 -14.32
N ILE A 470 -13.02 -3.02 -14.82
CA ILE A 470 -12.16 -2.06 -14.09
C ILE A 470 -12.94 -0.76 -13.84
N GLU A 471 -13.61 -0.22 -14.86
CA GLU A 471 -14.45 0.98 -14.71
C GLU A 471 -15.59 0.75 -13.72
N GLN A 472 -16.26 -0.39 -13.79
CA GLN A 472 -17.35 -0.75 -12.88
C GLN A 472 -16.87 -0.81 -11.42
N CYS A 473 -15.66 -1.34 -11.16
CA CYS A 473 -15.07 -1.39 -9.82
C CYS A 473 -14.97 0.01 -9.18
N TRP A 474 -14.70 1.04 -9.96
CA TRP A 474 -14.49 2.42 -9.49
C TRP A 474 -15.64 3.36 -9.82
N SER A 475 -16.74 2.85 -10.34
CA SER A 475 -17.94 3.65 -10.59
C SER A 475 -18.55 4.14 -9.28
N ASP A 476 -19.20 5.32 -9.31
CA ASP A 476 -19.82 5.94 -8.14
C ASP A 476 -20.99 5.12 -7.56
N HIS A 477 -21.48 4.13 -8.29
CA HIS A 477 -22.56 3.25 -7.85
C HIS A 477 -22.08 1.93 -7.25
N VAL A 478 -20.78 1.64 -7.32
CA VAL A 478 -20.18 0.38 -6.83
C VAL A 478 -19.12 0.66 -5.79
N PHE A 479 -18.28 1.68 -6.04
CA PHE A 479 -17.14 1.98 -5.19
C PHE A 479 -17.58 2.47 -3.82
N LEU A 480 -16.94 1.91 -2.78
CA LEU A 480 -17.05 2.36 -1.39
C LEU A 480 -15.66 2.64 -0.83
N TYR A 481 -15.49 3.83 -0.26
CA TYR A 481 -14.22 4.31 0.27
C TYR A 481 -13.56 3.34 1.28
N GLY A 482 -14.35 2.72 2.17
CA GLY A 482 -13.87 1.73 3.14
C GLY A 482 -13.37 0.41 2.53
N LEU A 483 -13.64 0.17 1.23
CA LEU A 483 -13.24 -1.01 0.49
C LEU A 483 -12.21 -0.72 -0.61
N SER A 484 -11.63 0.47 -0.64
CA SER A 484 -10.67 0.91 -1.65
C SER A 484 -9.54 -0.10 -1.88
N HIS A 485 -8.96 -0.65 -0.80
CA HIS A 485 -7.91 -1.66 -0.86
C HIS A 485 -8.35 -2.97 -1.54
N ARG A 486 -9.63 -3.35 -1.42
CA ARG A 486 -10.19 -4.56 -2.05
C ARG A 486 -10.47 -4.34 -3.52
N PHE A 487 -11.03 -3.17 -3.88
CA PHE A 487 -11.25 -2.81 -5.28
C PHE A 487 -9.93 -2.63 -6.02
N TRP A 488 -8.93 -2.04 -5.37
CA TRP A 488 -7.57 -1.97 -5.92
C TRP A 488 -7.00 -3.35 -6.20
N LYS A 489 -7.07 -4.26 -5.22
CA LYS A 489 -6.63 -5.65 -5.41
C LYS A 489 -7.37 -6.34 -6.54
N LEU A 490 -8.69 -6.12 -6.66
CA LEU A 490 -9.49 -6.70 -7.74
C LEU A 490 -9.04 -6.16 -9.10
N THR A 491 -8.77 -4.86 -9.22
CA THR A 491 -8.24 -4.26 -10.45
C THR A 491 -6.95 -4.93 -10.89
N LEU A 492 -6.01 -5.11 -9.96
CA LEU A 492 -4.73 -5.81 -10.25
C LEU A 492 -4.96 -7.29 -10.63
N GLN A 493 -5.91 -7.95 -9.99
CA GLN A 493 -6.28 -9.34 -10.31
C GLN A 493 -6.90 -9.47 -11.71
N LEU A 494 -7.77 -8.54 -12.10
CA LEU A 494 -8.37 -8.51 -13.44
C LEU A 494 -7.29 -8.32 -14.53
N LEU A 495 -6.36 -7.40 -14.34
CA LEU A 495 -5.24 -7.18 -15.26
C LEU A 495 -4.34 -8.42 -15.35
N ARG A 496 -4.03 -9.05 -14.22
CA ARG A 496 -3.22 -10.26 -14.21
C ARG A 496 -3.93 -11.46 -14.85
N ARG A 497 -5.23 -11.59 -14.63
CA ARG A 497 -6.06 -12.62 -15.27
C ARG A 497 -6.13 -12.43 -16.78
N TYR A 498 -6.25 -11.17 -17.22
CA TYR A 498 -6.19 -10.83 -18.63
C TYR A 498 -4.83 -11.18 -19.25
N ASN A 499 -3.72 -10.91 -18.56
CA ASN A 499 -2.38 -11.29 -19.02
C ASN A 499 -2.27 -12.81 -19.24
N LEU A 500 -2.77 -13.62 -18.32
CA LEU A 500 -2.81 -15.07 -18.47
C LEU A 500 -3.66 -15.49 -19.68
N TRP A 501 -4.83 -14.87 -19.84
CA TRP A 501 -5.70 -15.15 -21.00
C TRP A 501 -5.00 -14.77 -22.32
N ALA A 502 -4.44 -13.59 -22.40
CA ALA A 502 -3.77 -13.11 -23.61
C ALA A 502 -2.55 -14.00 -23.97
N SER A 503 -1.79 -14.45 -22.97
CA SER A 503 -0.68 -15.40 -23.16
C SER A 503 -1.19 -16.76 -23.65
N ASN A 504 -2.29 -17.28 -23.10
CA ASN A 504 -2.90 -18.54 -23.54
C ASN A 504 -3.43 -18.44 -24.96
N VAL A 505 -4.08 -17.32 -25.31
CA VAL A 505 -4.56 -17.04 -26.67
C VAL A 505 -3.40 -16.98 -27.65
N LEU A 506 -2.34 -16.30 -27.29
CA LEU A 506 -1.12 -16.23 -28.09
C LEU A 506 -0.54 -17.62 -28.32
N GLN A 507 -0.39 -18.42 -27.27
CA GLN A 507 0.10 -19.78 -27.38
C GLN A 507 -0.79 -20.65 -28.27
N HIS A 508 -2.11 -20.58 -28.13
CA HIS A 508 -3.06 -21.31 -28.97
C HIS A 508 -2.96 -20.89 -30.44
N LEU A 509 -2.81 -19.59 -30.74
CA LEU A 509 -2.62 -19.09 -32.11
C LEU A 509 -1.29 -19.57 -32.72
N LEU A 510 -0.25 -19.70 -31.89
CA LEU A 510 1.07 -20.23 -32.31
C LEU A 510 1.01 -21.75 -32.57
N GLU A 511 0.29 -22.52 -31.74
CA GLU A 511 0.13 -23.97 -31.91
C GLU A 511 -0.71 -24.29 -33.15
N THR A 512 -1.76 -23.52 -33.42
CA THR A 512 -2.56 -23.67 -34.65
C THR A 512 -1.72 -23.41 -35.89
N SER A 513 -0.80 -22.43 -35.88
CA SER A 513 0.12 -22.17 -36.96
C SER A 513 1.17 -23.28 -37.14
N ALA A 514 1.63 -23.91 -36.06
CA ALA A 514 2.63 -24.98 -36.06
C ALA A 514 2.03 -26.37 -36.38
N GLY A 515 0.74 -26.59 -36.07
CA GLY A 515 0.03 -27.85 -36.32
C GLY A 515 -0.24 -28.11 -37.79
N THR A 516 -0.35 -27.08 -38.63
CA THR A 516 -0.47 -27.17 -40.09
C THR A 516 0.80 -27.69 -40.77
N ASP A 517 1.96 -27.58 -40.11
CA ASP A 517 3.24 -28.09 -40.68
C ASP A 517 3.47 -29.59 -40.46
N LYS A 518 2.84 -30.20 -39.42
CA LYS A 518 3.05 -31.62 -39.07
C LYS A 518 2.07 -32.61 -39.70
N SER A 519 0.98 -32.15 -40.32
CA SER A 519 -0.08 -33.03 -40.83
C SER A 519 0.11 -33.48 -42.29
N ASN A 520 1.16 -33.06 -42.98
CA ASN A 520 1.26 -33.21 -44.44
C ASN A 520 2.38 -34.17 -44.93
N ASN A 521 2.70 -35.24 -44.21
CA ASN A 521 3.64 -36.27 -44.71
C ASN A 521 2.96 -37.53 -45.30
N ASN A 522 1.64 -37.52 -45.57
CA ASN A 522 1.02 -38.65 -46.30
C ASN A 522 -0.05 -38.17 -47.28
N GLN A 523 0.18 -38.54 -48.53
CA GLN A 523 -0.72 -38.64 -49.69
C GLN A 523 -0.86 -37.44 -50.61
N GLY A 524 -0.45 -37.72 -51.84
CA GLY A 524 -0.40 -36.86 -53.01
C GLY A 524 -1.76 -36.48 -53.58
N ALA A 525 -1.63 -35.57 -54.56
CA ALA A 525 -2.60 -35.01 -55.53
C ALA A 525 -3.26 -33.68 -55.10
N ASP A 526 -3.13 -32.71 -56.00
CA ASP A 526 -3.66 -31.35 -56.09
C ASP A 526 -2.96 -30.27 -55.19
N SER A 527 -1.84 -29.77 -55.77
CA SER A 527 -0.98 -28.79 -55.11
C SER A 527 -1.38 -27.32 -55.28
N SER A 528 -2.35 -26.96 -56.12
CA SER A 528 -2.77 -25.57 -56.33
C SER A 528 -3.82 -25.04 -55.35
N ASN A 529 -4.79 -25.86 -54.91
CA ASN A 529 -5.82 -25.44 -53.99
C ASN A 529 -5.40 -25.50 -52.51
N LYS A 530 -4.30 -26.22 -52.17
CA LYS A 530 -3.79 -26.33 -50.81
C LYS A 530 -2.89 -25.17 -50.40
N SER A 531 -2.19 -24.52 -51.37
CA SER A 531 -1.35 -23.34 -51.09
C SER A 531 -2.20 -22.13 -50.72
N ASP A 532 -3.31 -21.91 -51.42
CA ASP A 532 -4.20 -20.77 -51.19
C ASP A 532 -4.97 -20.90 -49.87
N ALA A 533 -5.39 -22.14 -49.48
CA ALA A 533 -6.01 -22.40 -48.19
C ALA A 533 -5.07 -22.19 -47.00
N LYS A 534 -3.76 -22.59 -47.15
CA LYS A 534 -2.74 -22.42 -46.13
C LYS A 534 -2.36 -20.94 -45.95
N GLN A 535 -2.29 -20.19 -47.07
CA GLN A 535 -1.98 -18.77 -47.05
C GLN A 535 -3.12 -17.91 -46.47
N ASN A 536 -4.39 -18.34 -46.68
CA ASN A 536 -5.58 -17.70 -46.07
C ASN A 536 -5.67 -17.95 -44.57
N ASP A 537 -5.30 -19.14 -44.10
CA ASP A 537 -5.30 -19.47 -42.67
C ASP A 537 -4.19 -18.70 -41.91
N GLU A 538 -2.98 -18.61 -42.46
CA GLU A 538 -1.91 -17.80 -41.89
C GLU A 538 -2.21 -16.30 -41.87
N THR A 539 -2.89 -15.77 -42.91
CA THR A 539 -3.31 -14.37 -42.96
C THR A 539 -4.37 -14.10 -41.88
N GLY A 540 -5.28 -15.04 -41.62
CA GLY A 540 -6.26 -14.97 -40.53
C GLY A 540 -5.63 -14.97 -39.15
N VAL A 541 -4.58 -15.79 -38.94
CA VAL A 541 -3.83 -15.80 -37.68
C VAL A 541 -3.08 -14.49 -37.47
N LEU A 542 -2.42 -13.95 -38.49
CA LEU A 542 -1.73 -12.66 -38.42
C LEU A 542 -2.68 -11.50 -38.08
N LEU A 543 -3.86 -11.45 -38.72
CA LEU A 543 -4.86 -10.44 -38.38
C LEU A 543 -5.29 -10.50 -36.91
N ARG A 544 -5.53 -11.72 -36.39
CA ARG A 544 -5.87 -11.92 -34.97
C ARG A 544 -4.75 -11.48 -34.02
N LEU A 545 -3.48 -11.74 -34.39
CA LEU A 545 -2.32 -11.27 -33.64
C LEU A 545 -2.22 -9.75 -33.64
N VAL A 546 -2.47 -9.09 -34.77
CA VAL A 546 -2.49 -7.62 -34.86
C VAL A 546 -3.56 -7.02 -33.98
N ILE A 547 -4.79 -7.57 -34.03
CA ILE A 547 -5.90 -7.10 -33.20
C ILE A 547 -5.58 -7.32 -31.72
N LEU A 548 -5.03 -8.49 -31.36
CA LEU A 548 -4.63 -8.76 -29.97
C LEU A 548 -3.53 -7.78 -29.50
N SER A 549 -2.54 -7.49 -30.36
CA SER A 549 -1.51 -6.47 -30.05
C SER A 549 -2.10 -5.08 -29.82
N HIS A 550 -3.02 -4.66 -30.68
CA HIS A 550 -3.71 -3.40 -30.58
C HIS A 550 -4.52 -3.30 -29.27
N ASP A 551 -5.27 -4.34 -28.96
CA ASP A 551 -6.12 -4.39 -27.77
C ASP A 551 -5.29 -4.44 -26.47
N VAL A 552 -4.18 -5.20 -26.44
CA VAL A 552 -3.29 -5.26 -25.27
C VAL A 552 -2.67 -3.87 -25.00
N GLU A 553 -2.18 -3.20 -26.04
CA GLU A 553 -1.60 -1.86 -25.90
C GLU A 553 -2.65 -0.82 -25.54
N GLY A 554 -3.86 -0.91 -26.15
CA GLY A 554 -5.00 -0.09 -25.82
C GLY A 554 -5.40 -0.22 -24.35
N LEU A 555 -5.51 -1.46 -23.86
CA LEU A 555 -5.82 -1.72 -22.45
C LEU A 555 -4.75 -1.18 -21.50
N ILE A 556 -3.47 -1.32 -21.85
CA ILE A 556 -2.35 -0.75 -21.05
C ILE A 556 -2.50 0.77 -20.97
N HIS A 557 -2.75 1.43 -22.10
CA HIS A 557 -2.90 2.88 -22.15
C HIS A 557 -4.14 3.35 -21.37
N GLU A 558 -5.30 2.76 -21.63
CA GLU A 558 -6.54 3.08 -20.92
C GLU A 558 -6.40 2.85 -19.40
N SER A 559 -5.78 1.75 -18.99
CA SER A 559 -5.59 1.43 -17.58
C SER A 559 -4.70 2.45 -16.87
N LYS A 560 -3.60 2.92 -17.50
CA LYS A 560 -2.72 3.98 -16.96
C LYS A 560 -3.47 5.30 -16.84
N ASP A 561 -4.20 5.67 -17.87
CA ASP A 561 -5.00 6.88 -17.91
C ASP A 561 -6.11 6.86 -16.85
N TYR A 562 -6.82 5.75 -16.77
CA TYR A 562 -7.90 5.56 -15.80
C TYR A 562 -7.38 5.56 -14.36
N ALA A 563 -6.24 4.94 -14.12
CA ALA A 563 -5.59 4.98 -12.81
C ALA A 563 -5.25 6.40 -12.38
N THR A 564 -4.71 7.19 -13.30
CA THR A 564 -4.26 8.56 -13.01
C THR A 564 -5.44 9.51 -12.81
N LYS A 565 -6.47 9.41 -13.66
CA LYS A 565 -7.59 10.34 -13.71
C LYS A 565 -8.68 10.02 -12.69
N ILE A 566 -8.91 8.74 -12.38
CA ILE A 566 -10.07 8.29 -11.58
C ILE A 566 -9.65 7.55 -10.32
N ILE A 567 -8.78 6.55 -10.42
CA ILE A 567 -8.45 5.70 -9.26
C ILE A 567 -7.68 6.48 -8.19
N ILE A 568 -6.59 7.14 -8.58
CA ILE A 568 -5.72 7.88 -7.64
C ILE A 568 -6.49 8.96 -6.86
N PRO A 569 -7.33 9.80 -7.50
CA PRO A 569 -8.14 10.79 -6.77
C PRO A 569 -9.16 10.20 -5.81
N LYS A 570 -9.66 8.97 -6.07
CA LYS A 570 -10.62 8.27 -5.20
C LYS A 570 -9.97 7.55 -4.02
N LEU A 571 -8.63 7.43 -4.00
CA LEU A 571 -7.94 6.79 -2.89
C LEU A 571 -7.91 7.67 -1.64
N PRO A 572 -7.89 7.07 -0.43
CA PRO A 572 -7.81 7.79 0.83
C PRO A 572 -6.58 8.70 0.93
N ASN A 573 -6.74 9.90 1.51
CA ASN A 573 -5.63 10.82 1.78
C ASN A 573 -4.55 10.20 2.70
N SER A 574 -4.92 9.23 3.54
CA SER A 574 -3.98 8.48 4.37
C SER A 574 -2.97 7.65 3.57
N VAL A 575 -3.29 7.33 2.31
CA VAL A 575 -2.46 6.52 1.41
C VAL A 575 -1.59 7.38 0.49
N GLN A 576 -1.62 8.71 0.64
CA GLN A 576 -0.82 9.61 -0.22
C GLN A 576 0.69 9.36 -0.12
N GLN A 577 1.18 8.92 1.03
CA GLN A 577 2.59 8.55 1.22
C GLN A 577 2.96 7.27 0.44
N ASP A 578 1.99 6.37 0.23
CA ASP A 578 2.17 5.09 -0.44
C ASP A 578 1.78 5.14 -1.94
N LEU A 579 1.40 6.31 -2.47
CA LEU A 579 1.05 6.47 -3.88
C LEU A 579 2.14 5.98 -4.86
N PRO A 580 3.44 6.18 -4.57
CA PRO A 580 4.51 5.62 -5.42
C PRO A 580 4.43 4.09 -5.51
N LEU A 581 4.23 3.39 -4.39
CA LEU A 581 4.10 1.93 -4.34
C LEU A 581 2.85 1.42 -5.07
N ILE A 582 1.74 2.17 -4.96
CA ILE A 582 0.51 1.85 -5.68
C ILE A 582 0.72 1.95 -7.18
N ARG A 583 1.37 3.03 -7.65
CA ARG A 583 1.73 3.19 -9.06
C ARG A 583 2.69 2.09 -9.52
N GLU A 584 3.73 1.83 -8.76
CA GLU A 584 4.71 0.78 -9.04
C GLU A 584 4.06 -0.60 -9.15
N SER A 585 3.10 -0.92 -8.27
CA SER A 585 2.37 -2.19 -8.32
C SER A 585 1.56 -2.37 -9.60
N MET A 586 0.96 -1.30 -10.10
CA MET A 586 0.21 -1.30 -11.35
C MET A 586 1.15 -1.32 -12.56
N ASP A 587 2.14 -0.44 -12.55
CA ASP A 587 3.15 -0.36 -13.60
C ASP A 587 3.89 -1.69 -13.76
N GLY A 588 4.17 -2.39 -12.65
CA GLY A 588 4.75 -3.72 -12.67
C GLY A 588 3.91 -4.74 -13.43
N ILE A 589 2.59 -4.78 -13.18
CA ILE A 589 1.69 -5.69 -13.90
C ILE A 589 1.54 -5.30 -15.37
N LEU A 590 1.43 -4.00 -15.65
CA LEU A 590 1.31 -3.52 -17.03
C LEU A 590 2.60 -3.72 -17.81
N GLN A 591 3.78 -3.58 -17.19
CA GLN A 591 5.07 -3.92 -17.81
C GLN A 591 5.22 -5.43 -18.01
N GLU A 592 4.70 -6.25 -17.08
CA GLU A 592 4.67 -7.70 -17.26
C GLU A 592 3.80 -8.06 -18.48
N LEU A 593 2.62 -7.46 -18.63
CA LEU A 593 1.73 -7.63 -19.79
C LEU A 593 2.41 -7.18 -21.09
N GLU A 594 3.08 -6.05 -21.06
CA GLU A 594 3.83 -5.52 -22.22
C GLU A 594 4.95 -6.47 -22.64
N ARG A 595 5.75 -6.98 -21.69
CA ARG A 595 6.88 -7.87 -21.97
C ARG A 595 6.43 -9.29 -22.35
N SER A 596 5.48 -9.87 -21.63
CA SER A 596 5.09 -11.27 -21.84
C SER A 596 4.18 -11.47 -23.02
N THR A 597 3.40 -10.45 -23.40
CA THR A 597 2.39 -10.60 -24.44
C THR A 597 2.60 -9.65 -25.61
N ALA A 598 2.63 -8.34 -25.38
CA ALA A 598 2.74 -7.37 -26.49
C ALA A 598 4.05 -7.53 -27.25
N THR A 599 5.17 -7.65 -26.54
CA THR A 599 6.51 -7.81 -27.16
C THR A 599 6.60 -9.15 -27.89
N GLU A 600 6.07 -10.23 -27.32
CA GLU A 600 6.11 -11.55 -27.95
C GLU A 600 5.24 -11.61 -29.22
N ILE A 601 4.05 -11.00 -29.19
CA ILE A 601 3.19 -10.85 -30.37
C ILE A 601 3.92 -10.07 -31.44
N GLN A 602 4.53 -8.95 -31.10
CA GLN A 602 5.29 -8.11 -32.01
C GLN A 602 6.43 -8.89 -32.63
N HIS A 603 7.24 -9.60 -31.85
CA HIS A 603 8.33 -10.43 -32.35
C HIS A 603 7.82 -11.49 -33.33
N ARG A 604 6.68 -12.11 -33.04
CA ARG A 604 6.11 -13.13 -33.91
C ARG A 604 5.62 -12.57 -35.21
N ILE A 605 4.92 -11.45 -35.21
CA ILE A 605 4.48 -10.76 -36.45
C ILE A 605 5.68 -10.39 -37.31
N ILE A 606 6.68 -9.74 -36.71
CA ILE A 606 7.91 -9.32 -37.40
C ILE A 606 8.63 -10.53 -37.97
N HIS A 607 8.75 -11.62 -37.20
CA HIS A 607 9.40 -12.84 -37.66
C HIS A 607 8.70 -13.43 -38.89
N VAL A 608 7.37 -13.60 -38.84
CA VAL A 608 6.61 -14.19 -39.96
C VAL A 608 6.72 -13.33 -41.22
N ILE A 609 6.57 -12.00 -41.07
CA ILE A 609 6.67 -11.09 -42.24
C ILE A 609 8.10 -11.02 -42.79
N SER A 610 9.08 -11.00 -41.86
CA SER A 610 10.49 -11.04 -42.29
C SER A 610 10.83 -12.31 -43.07
N GLN A 611 10.32 -13.48 -42.62
CA GLN A 611 10.53 -14.72 -43.36
C GLN A 611 9.89 -14.70 -44.74
N ARG A 612 8.68 -14.18 -44.92
CA ARG A 612 8.04 -14.00 -46.23
C ARG A 612 8.83 -13.08 -47.15
N CYS A 613 9.45 -12.03 -46.60
CA CYS A 613 10.35 -11.18 -47.37
C CYS A 613 11.68 -11.89 -47.72
N ILE A 614 12.22 -12.67 -46.78
CA ILE A 614 13.49 -13.42 -46.96
C ILE A 614 13.33 -14.54 -47.99
N GLU A 615 12.19 -15.21 -48.08
CA GLU A 615 11.91 -16.24 -49.10
C GLU A 615 12.14 -15.68 -50.51
N SER A 616 11.79 -14.42 -50.77
CA SER A 616 12.04 -13.76 -52.04
C SER A 616 13.56 -13.64 -52.35
N LEU A 617 14.43 -13.64 -51.33
CA LEU A 617 15.89 -13.54 -51.50
C LEU A 617 16.53 -14.80 -52.07
N GLU A 618 15.84 -15.94 -52.11
CA GLU A 618 16.34 -17.14 -52.78
C GLU A 618 16.60 -16.89 -54.27
N LEU A 619 15.83 -15.98 -54.89
CA LEU A 619 15.99 -15.56 -56.29
C LEU A 619 17.32 -14.84 -56.56
N VAL A 620 17.97 -14.26 -55.52
CA VAL A 620 19.29 -13.62 -55.60
C VAL A 620 20.34 -14.59 -56.15
N THR A 621 20.22 -15.88 -55.77
CA THR A 621 21.12 -16.92 -56.28
C THR A 621 21.04 -17.11 -57.80
N GLY A 622 19.91 -16.70 -58.40
CA GLY A 622 19.66 -16.74 -59.84
C GLY A 622 20.43 -15.68 -60.60
N ILE A 623 20.80 -14.56 -59.98
CA ILE A 623 21.52 -13.44 -60.62
C ILE A 623 22.83 -13.93 -61.21
N ILE A 624 23.59 -14.75 -60.49
CA ILE A 624 24.83 -15.32 -60.97
C ILE A 624 24.60 -16.21 -62.20
N LYS A 625 23.58 -17.04 -62.22
CA LYS A 625 23.19 -17.91 -63.30
C LYS A 625 22.76 -17.09 -64.57
N GLN A 626 22.20 -15.91 -64.37
CA GLN A 626 21.65 -15.05 -65.41
C GLN A 626 22.76 -14.43 -66.26
N TYR A 627 23.89 -14.06 -65.68
CA TYR A 627 24.99 -13.41 -66.40
C TYR A 627 26.15 -14.35 -66.72
N ARG A 628 26.26 -15.49 -66.09
CA ARG A 628 27.35 -16.40 -66.25
C ARG A 628 27.20 -17.23 -67.51
N HIS A 629 28.19 -17.11 -68.44
CA HIS A 629 28.22 -17.78 -69.74
C HIS A 629 26.99 -17.47 -70.63
N THR A 630 26.35 -16.37 -70.40
CA THR A 630 25.26 -15.86 -71.22
C THR A 630 25.73 -14.56 -71.85
N ASN A 631 25.74 -14.39 -73.15
CA ASN A 631 26.15 -13.14 -73.81
C ASN A 631 25.12 -11.98 -73.56
N ARG A 632 24.60 -11.84 -72.27
CA ARG A 632 23.71 -10.74 -71.96
C ARG A 632 24.45 -9.41 -71.86
N GLN A 633 23.78 -8.34 -72.27
CA GLN A 633 24.25 -6.98 -72.08
C GLN A 633 24.45 -6.63 -70.60
N PRO A 634 25.32 -5.66 -70.25
CA PRO A 634 25.47 -5.16 -68.93
C PRO A 634 24.11 -4.70 -68.36
N PRO A 635 23.83 -4.90 -67.05
CA PRO A 635 22.58 -4.46 -66.44
C PRO A 635 22.49 -2.94 -66.43
N THR A 636 21.36 -2.39 -66.85
CA THR A 636 21.00 -0.96 -66.77
C THR A 636 19.95 -0.67 -65.78
N GLU A 637 19.19 -1.69 -65.34
CA GLU A 637 18.08 -1.60 -64.39
C GLU A 637 18.32 -2.53 -63.22
N PRO A 638 17.78 -2.17 -62.01
CA PRO A 638 17.80 -3.07 -60.87
C PRO A 638 17.01 -4.36 -61.15
N SER A 639 17.31 -5.43 -60.44
CA SER A 639 16.57 -6.67 -60.57
C SER A 639 15.10 -6.48 -60.13
N SER A 640 14.19 -7.17 -60.83
CA SER A 640 12.75 -7.11 -60.49
C SER A 640 12.43 -7.60 -59.07
N LEU A 641 13.38 -8.25 -58.42
CA LEU A 641 13.32 -8.72 -57.06
C LEU A 641 13.22 -7.56 -56.04
N ILE A 642 14.05 -6.50 -56.22
CA ILE A 642 14.19 -5.45 -55.19
C ILE A 642 12.92 -4.63 -55.02
N PRO A 643 12.22 -4.14 -56.04
CA PRO A 643 10.95 -3.44 -55.90
C PRO A 643 9.85 -4.30 -55.22
N SER A 644 9.95 -5.61 -55.36
CA SER A 644 8.96 -6.54 -54.77
C SER A 644 9.33 -7.09 -53.38
N LEU A 645 10.59 -6.82 -52.95
CA LEU A 645 11.15 -7.42 -51.72
C LEU A 645 10.30 -7.13 -50.45
N PHE A 646 9.82 -5.91 -50.32
CA PHE A 646 9.00 -5.50 -49.16
C PHE A 646 7.49 -5.52 -49.47
N ASN A 647 7.04 -6.07 -50.61
CA ASN A 647 5.62 -6.18 -50.91
C ASN A 647 4.82 -6.96 -49.83
N PRO A 648 5.33 -8.07 -49.25
CA PRO A 648 4.62 -8.75 -48.18
C PRO A 648 4.34 -7.82 -47.02
N TYR A 649 5.30 -6.97 -46.63
CA TYR A 649 5.15 -6.00 -45.53
C TYR A 649 4.21 -4.84 -45.92
N THR A 650 4.37 -4.22 -47.05
CA THR A 650 3.56 -3.07 -47.49
C THR A 650 2.09 -3.49 -47.69
N THR A 651 1.85 -4.69 -48.20
CA THR A 651 0.50 -5.26 -48.31
C THR A 651 -0.11 -5.55 -46.95
N PHE A 652 0.67 -6.14 -46.07
CA PHE A 652 0.25 -6.40 -44.70
C PHE A 652 -0.14 -5.11 -43.93
N VAL A 653 0.66 -4.06 -44.02
CA VAL A 653 0.34 -2.76 -43.40
C VAL A 653 -0.92 -2.14 -43.99
N LYS A 654 -1.08 -2.18 -45.33
CA LYS A 654 -2.28 -1.67 -46.03
C LYS A 654 -3.54 -2.42 -45.62
N GLN A 655 -3.46 -3.76 -45.53
CA GLN A 655 -4.61 -4.59 -45.10
C GLN A 655 -5.01 -4.37 -43.67
N ASN A 656 -4.06 -4.03 -42.79
CA ASN A 656 -4.28 -3.86 -41.37
C ASN A 656 -4.19 -2.39 -40.91
N ALA A 657 -4.35 -1.44 -41.84
CA ALA A 657 -4.20 0.00 -41.56
C ALA A 657 -5.20 0.53 -40.51
N ALA A 658 -6.30 -0.18 -40.24
CA ALA A 658 -7.25 0.17 -39.18
C ALA A 658 -6.72 -0.12 -37.76
N TRP A 659 -5.69 -0.97 -37.63
CA TRP A 659 -5.21 -1.51 -36.35
C TRP A 659 -3.74 -1.17 -36.07
N ILE A 660 -3.02 -0.67 -37.07
CA ILE A 660 -1.58 -0.37 -37.00
C ILE A 660 -1.39 1.14 -37.17
N ASP A 661 -0.95 1.80 -36.09
CA ASP A 661 -0.60 3.22 -36.13
C ASP A 661 0.64 3.46 -37.01
N GLU A 662 0.77 4.66 -37.56
CA GLU A 662 1.86 5.04 -38.43
C GLU A 662 3.23 4.87 -37.76
N GLU A 663 3.37 5.29 -36.51
CA GLU A 663 4.60 5.13 -35.72
C GLU A 663 4.99 3.66 -35.56
N LYS A 664 4.00 2.83 -35.24
CA LYS A 664 4.17 1.39 -35.05
C LYS A 664 4.57 0.72 -36.39
N SER A 665 3.94 1.12 -37.48
CA SER A 665 4.31 0.61 -38.81
C SER A 665 5.76 0.95 -39.14
N VAL A 666 6.21 2.15 -38.90
CA VAL A 666 7.62 2.55 -39.15
C VAL A 666 8.57 1.74 -38.26
N ALA A 667 8.25 1.58 -36.97
CA ALA A 667 9.08 0.79 -36.04
C ALA A 667 9.20 -0.68 -36.48
N TRP A 668 8.10 -1.30 -36.90
CA TRP A 668 8.11 -2.66 -37.45
C TRP A 668 8.87 -2.73 -38.75
N GLY A 669 8.72 -1.72 -39.60
CA GLY A 669 9.48 -1.57 -40.83
C GLY A 669 11.00 -1.59 -40.60
N TYR A 670 11.47 -0.87 -39.58
CA TYR A 670 12.88 -0.90 -39.19
C TYR A 670 13.37 -2.30 -38.80
N MET A 671 12.59 -3.04 -37.98
CA MET A 671 12.96 -4.38 -37.52
C MET A 671 12.93 -5.41 -38.66
N ILE A 672 11.93 -5.34 -39.55
CA ILE A 672 11.82 -6.22 -40.72
C ILE A 672 12.96 -5.92 -41.71
N ALA A 673 13.22 -4.65 -42.00
CA ALA A 673 14.30 -4.24 -42.84
C ALA A 673 15.68 -4.68 -42.29
N ASP A 674 15.88 -4.62 -40.97
CA ASP A 674 17.11 -5.11 -40.33
C ASP A 674 17.33 -6.60 -40.63
N ALA A 675 16.31 -7.43 -40.39
CA ALA A 675 16.38 -8.86 -40.64
C ALA A 675 16.60 -9.20 -42.10
N VAL A 676 15.85 -8.55 -43.00
CA VAL A 676 15.91 -8.79 -44.45
C VAL A 676 17.25 -8.34 -45.04
N ILE A 677 17.72 -7.14 -44.68
CA ILE A 677 18.97 -6.60 -45.20
C ILE A 677 20.18 -7.35 -44.64
N THR A 678 20.13 -7.76 -43.38
CA THR A 678 21.19 -8.60 -42.80
C THR A 678 21.28 -9.93 -43.54
N ARG A 679 20.13 -10.56 -43.85
CA ARG A 679 20.10 -11.79 -44.65
C ARG A 679 20.55 -11.57 -46.08
N TYR A 680 20.09 -10.49 -46.71
CA TYR A 680 20.52 -10.11 -48.08
C TYR A 680 22.02 -9.89 -48.11
N THR A 681 22.61 -9.19 -47.18
CA THR A 681 24.07 -8.99 -47.06
C THR A 681 24.79 -10.33 -46.96
N ALA A 682 24.28 -11.25 -46.12
CA ALA A 682 24.87 -12.59 -45.96
C ALA A 682 24.81 -13.38 -47.28
N VAL A 683 23.65 -13.44 -47.94
CA VAL A 683 23.47 -14.14 -49.21
C VAL A 683 24.36 -13.54 -50.30
N MET A 684 24.39 -12.21 -50.44
CA MET A 684 25.23 -11.52 -51.43
C MET A 684 26.73 -11.79 -51.20
N THR A 685 27.21 -11.66 -49.95
CA THR A 685 28.61 -11.93 -49.60
C THR A 685 28.99 -13.40 -49.83
N GLU A 686 28.08 -14.32 -49.54
CA GLU A 686 28.26 -15.74 -49.85
C GLU A 686 28.38 -15.98 -51.35
N GLN A 687 27.49 -15.38 -52.13
CA GLN A 687 27.52 -15.51 -53.60
C GLN A 687 28.78 -14.86 -54.24
N LEU A 688 29.18 -13.67 -53.79
CA LEU A 688 30.42 -13.02 -54.21
C LEU A 688 31.66 -13.87 -53.85
N THR A 689 31.66 -14.49 -52.67
CA THR A 689 32.76 -15.37 -52.23
C THR A 689 32.82 -16.65 -53.07
N LYS A 690 31.67 -17.26 -53.36
CA LYS A 690 31.58 -18.44 -54.23
C LYS A 690 32.11 -18.07 -55.67
N MET A 691 31.74 -16.93 -56.21
CA MET A 691 32.13 -16.45 -57.45
C MET A 691 33.67 -16.27 -57.51
N ARG A 692 34.25 -15.56 -56.54
CA ARG A 692 35.71 -15.37 -56.42
C ARG A 692 36.46 -16.68 -56.34
N LYS A 693 36.02 -17.63 -55.55
CA LYS A 693 36.63 -18.96 -55.45
C LYS A 693 36.57 -19.73 -56.72
N MET A 694 35.47 -19.66 -57.50
CA MET A 694 35.36 -20.33 -58.80
C MET A 694 36.25 -19.67 -59.82
N GLU A 695 36.38 -18.34 -59.86
CA GLU A 695 37.25 -17.63 -60.74
C GLU A 695 38.74 -17.93 -60.50
N ASP A 696 39.13 -17.95 -59.22
CA ASP A 696 40.49 -18.36 -58.84
C ASP A 696 40.80 -19.80 -59.29
N SER A 697 39.84 -20.69 -59.20
CA SER A 697 39.94 -22.05 -59.67
C SER A 697 40.08 -22.09 -61.19
N LEU A 698 39.31 -21.29 -61.93
CA LEU A 698 39.41 -21.18 -63.38
C LEU A 698 40.74 -20.52 -63.79
N LYS A 699 41.21 -19.50 -63.07
CA LYS A 699 42.51 -18.87 -63.28
C LYS A 699 43.66 -19.87 -63.07
N ARG A 700 43.55 -20.73 -62.05
CA ARG A 700 44.52 -21.84 -61.80
C ARG A 700 44.50 -22.88 -62.94
N LEU A 701 43.32 -23.29 -63.41
CA LEU A 701 43.17 -24.24 -64.53
C LEU A 701 43.68 -23.66 -65.86
N LYS A 702 43.46 -22.37 -66.13
CA LYS A 702 44.00 -21.68 -67.30
C LYS A 702 45.53 -21.53 -67.22
N LYS A 703 46.12 -21.31 -66.00
CA LYS A 703 47.57 -21.31 -65.83
C LYS A 703 48.18 -22.71 -66.00
N GLY A 704 47.48 -23.78 -65.66
CA GLY A 704 47.91 -25.17 -65.86
C GLY A 704 47.87 -25.61 -67.33
N LYS A 705 47.10 -24.97 -68.21
CA LYS A 705 46.98 -25.28 -69.64
C LYS A 705 47.85 -24.42 -70.59
N LYS A 706 48.63 -23.45 -70.07
CA LYS A 706 49.50 -22.59 -70.89
C LYS A 706 50.85 -23.21 -71.19
N SER A 707 51.01 -24.53 -71.16
CA SER A 707 52.24 -25.26 -71.53
C SER A 707 52.15 -25.93 -72.89
N SER A 708 51.17 -25.71 -73.74
CA SER A 708 51.25 -26.14 -75.15
C SER A 708 50.21 -25.39 -76.00
N ARG A 709 50.68 -24.47 -76.73
CA ARG A 709 50.34 -23.96 -78.03
C ARG A 709 50.33 -22.44 -78.12
N MET A 710 51.43 -21.92 -78.63
CA MET A 710 51.43 -20.69 -79.43
C MET A 710 50.49 -20.88 -80.60
N THR A 711 49.54 -20.00 -80.80
CA THR A 711 49.28 -19.25 -82.06
C THR A 711 47.99 -18.43 -81.92
N SER A 712 48.20 -17.18 -82.21
CA SER A 712 47.40 -16.20 -82.94
C SER A 712 46.04 -15.73 -82.44
N SER A 713 46.10 -14.41 -82.44
CA SER A 713 45.09 -13.42 -82.79
C SER A 713 43.90 -13.18 -81.82
N GLY A 714 43.94 -12.00 -81.21
CA GLY A 714 43.18 -10.86 -81.65
C GLY A 714 41.73 -10.92 -81.21
N GLY A 715 41.43 -10.09 -80.36
CA GLY A 715 40.04 -9.76 -79.94
C GLY A 715 39.98 -9.16 -78.58
N GLN A 716 40.52 -7.97 -78.37
CA GLN A 716 40.07 -7.08 -77.31
C GLN A 716 38.65 -6.63 -77.72
N SER A 717 37.64 -7.45 -77.38
CA SER A 717 36.32 -6.93 -77.27
C SER A 717 36.27 -6.29 -75.91
N GLY A 718 36.21 -4.98 -75.82
CA GLY A 718 36.06 -4.18 -74.63
C GLY A 718 34.68 -4.38 -73.95
N GLY A 719 34.33 -5.65 -73.81
CA GLY A 719 33.08 -6.02 -73.15
C GLY A 719 33.35 -6.28 -71.66
N MET A 720 32.49 -5.74 -70.80
CA MET A 720 32.46 -5.94 -69.39
C MET A 720 32.48 -7.44 -69.01
N THR A 721 33.30 -7.84 -68.04
CA THR A 721 33.37 -9.26 -67.64
C THR A 721 32.07 -9.70 -66.94
N ASP A 722 31.78 -11.02 -66.97
CA ASP A 722 30.59 -11.54 -66.28
C ASP A 722 30.59 -11.21 -64.77
N GLU A 723 31.79 -11.12 -64.16
CA GLU A 723 31.95 -10.69 -62.77
C GLU A 723 31.56 -9.22 -62.62
N ASP A 724 32.02 -8.35 -63.49
CA ASP A 724 31.67 -6.92 -63.39
C ASP A 724 30.19 -6.68 -63.64
N LYS A 725 29.54 -7.46 -64.51
CA LYS A 725 28.06 -7.38 -64.69
C LYS A 725 27.30 -7.78 -63.46
N ILE A 726 27.71 -8.85 -62.76
CA ILE A 726 27.07 -9.30 -61.49
C ILE A 726 27.32 -8.26 -60.45
N GLN A 727 28.53 -7.71 -60.31
CA GLN A 727 28.82 -6.67 -59.32
C GLN A 727 28.01 -5.38 -59.57
N LEU A 728 27.88 -5.01 -60.85
CA LEU A 728 27.06 -3.87 -61.25
C LEU A 728 25.58 -4.09 -60.97
N GLN A 729 25.06 -5.32 -61.18
CA GLN A 729 23.67 -5.65 -60.78
C GLN A 729 23.46 -5.49 -59.29
N PHE A 730 24.36 -6.01 -58.45
CA PHE A 730 24.26 -5.83 -57.02
C PHE A 730 24.34 -4.36 -56.60
N LEU A 731 25.15 -3.55 -57.27
CA LEU A 731 25.20 -2.11 -56.99
C LEU A 731 23.88 -1.41 -57.33
N LEU A 732 23.28 -1.72 -58.49
CA LEU A 732 21.99 -1.18 -58.93
C LEU A 732 20.87 -1.63 -57.96
N ASP A 733 20.90 -2.88 -57.55
CA ASP A 733 19.96 -3.45 -56.59
C ASP A 733 20.04 -2.75 -55.22
N VAL A 734 21.25 -2.48 -54.70
CA VAL A 734 21.43 -1.77 -53.44
C VAL A 734 21.03 -0.29 -53.54
N ARG A 735 21.23 0.35 -54.69
CA ARG A 735 20.75 1.72 -54.93
C ARG A 735 19.22 1.77 -54.96
N GLN A 736 18.57 0.83 -55.63
CA GLN A 736 17.11 0.74 -55.64
C GLN A 736 16.57 0.44 -54.25
N LEU A 737 17.25 -0.42 -53.49
CA LEU A 737 16.87 -0.73 -52.10
C LEU A 737 16.83 0.52 -51.21
N LYS A 738 17.70 1.52 -51.48
CA LYS A 738 17.64 2.82 -50.77
C LYS A 738 16.30 3.52 -51.01
N HIS A 739 15.80 3.49 -52.24
CA HIS A 739 14.50 4.10 -52.56
C HIS A 739 13.34 3.38 -51.83
N GLU A 740 13.37 2.05 -51.83
CA GLU A 740 12.35 1.26 -51.15
C GLU A 740 12.34 1.53 -49.60
N LEU A 741 13.54 1.60 -48.99
CA LEU A 741 13.66 1.94 -47.59
C LEU A 741 13.16 3.37 -47.25
N THR A 742 13.48 4.32 -48.17
CA THR A 742 12.99 5.70 -48.01
C THR A 742 11.46 5.78 -48.14
N ALA A 743 10.87 5.00 -49.05
CA ALA A 743 9.42 4.86 -49.19
C ALA A 743 8.77 4.30 -47.93
N MET A 744 9.48 3.46 -47.16
CA MET A 744 9.06 2.95 -45.85
C MET A 744 9.37 3.93 -44.69
N LYS A 745 9.80 5.16 -44.97
CA LYS A 745 10.21 6.19 -44.00
C LYS A 745 11.42 5.80 -43.13
N ILE A 746 12.29 4.93 -43.62
CA ILE A 746 13.51 4.50 -42.94
C ILE A 746 14.66 5.42 -43.33
N ASP A 747 15.32 6.03 -42.35
CA ASP A 747 16.50 6.87 -42.55
C ASP A 747 17.73 5.98 -42.85
N THR A 748 18.06 5.85 -44.15
CA THR A 748 19.14 4.98 -44.62
C THR A 748 20.52 5.43 -44.15
N GLU A 749 20.72 6.72 -43.81
CA GLU A 749 22.02 7.23 -43.35
C GLU A 749 22.32 6.79 -41.93
N LYS A 750 21.27 6.67 -41.06
CA LYS A 750 21.40 6.19 -39.68
C LYS A 750 21.26 4.68 -39.60
N PHE A 751 20.70 4.01 -40.58
CA PHE A 751 20.38 2.59 -40.54
C PHE A 751 21.62 1.71 -40.73
N LYS A 752 22.15 1.14 -39.68
CA LYS A 752 23.37 0.35 -39.61
C LYS A 752 23.42 -0.83 -40.61
N PRO A 753 22.36 -1.67 -40.78
CA PRO A 753 22.39 -2.80 -41.72
C PRO A 753 22.57 -2.36 -43.14
N TYR A 754 21.90 -1.28 -43.58
CA TYR A 754 22.05 -0.75 -44.90
C TYR A 754 23.47 -0.19 -45.13
N ARG A 755 24.04 0.47 -44.16
CA ARG A 755 25.43 0.97 -44.25
C ARG A 755 26.44 -0.16 -44.44
N LYS A 756 26.29 -1.26 -43.69
CA LYS A 756 27.12 -2.46 -43.87
C LYS A 756 26.95 -3.07 -45.27
N LEU A 757 25.71 -3.17 -45.77
CA LEU A 757 25.43 -3.65 -47.10
C LEU A 757 26.08 -2.75 -48.15
N TYR A 758 25.96 -1.44 -47.99
CA TYR A 758 26.55 -0.45 -48.93
C TYR A 758 28.08 -0.51 -48.93
N GLU A 759 28.72 -0.73 -47.76
CA GLU A 759 30.18 -0.92 -47.69
C GLU A 759 30.67 -2.11 -48.54
N VAL A 760 29.88 -3.17 -48.65
CA VAL A 760 30.22 -4.34 -49.50
C VAL A 760 30.18 -4.00 -50.98
N VAL A 761 29.24 -3.15 -51.41
CA VAL A 761 29.11 -2.78 -52.86
C VAL A 761 29.83 -1.50 -53.22
N LYS A 762 30.30 -0.70 -52.26
CA LYS A 762 31.04 0.54 -52.50
C LYS A 762 32.25 0.37 -53.44
N PRO A 763 33.06 -0.70 -53.39
CA PRO A 763 34.13 -0.92 -54.35
C PRO A 763 33.66 -1.03 -55.79
N PHE A 764 32.38 -1.36 -56.04
CA PHE A 764 31.79 -1.56 -57.34
C PHE A 764 31.37 -0.25 -58.04
N GLU A 765 31.40 0.90 -57.37
CA GLU A 765 31.03 2.21 -57.90
C GLU A 765 31.95 2.62 -59.05
N GLN A 766 33.20 2.13 -59.06
CA GLN A 766 34.14 2.37 -60.14
C GLN A 766 33.71 1.77 -61.52
N LEU A 767 32.84 0.74 -61.46
CA LEU A 767 32.32 0.09 -62.68
C LEU A 767 31.27 0.95 -63.38
N VAL A 768 30.56 1.85 -62.65
CA VAL A 768 29.58 2.76 -63.27
C VAL A 768 30.26 3.83 -64.16
N GLY A 769 31.44 4.30 -63.75
CA GLY A 769 32.18 5.27 -64.48
C GLY A 769 32.70 4.74 -65.91
N ASN A 770 32.86 3.42 -66.02
CA ASN A 770 33.29 2.76 -67.22
C ASN A 770 32.16 2.40 -68.23
N THR A 771 30.89 2.48 -67.76
CA THR A 771 29.69 2.15 -68.58
C THR A 771 29.02 3.39 -69.19
N LEU A 772 29.38 4.59 -68.71
CA LEU A 772 28.85 5.87 -69.18
C LEU A 772 29.82 6.56 -70.17
N LEU A 773 30.96 5.94 -70.49
CA LEU A 773 31.87 6.27 -71.59
C LEU A 773 31.72 5.24 -72.72
#